data_b52e198c0b1df0c34a20148d88df1aee
#
_entry.id   b52e198c0b1df0c34a20148d88df1aee
#
_cell.length_a   1.000
_cell.length_b   1.000
_cell.length_c   1.000
_cell.angle_alpha   90.00
_cell.angle_beta   90.00
_cell.angle_gamma   90.00
#
_symmetry.space_group_name_H-M   'P 1'
#
loop_
_entity.id
_entity.type
_entity.pdbx_description
1 polymer ?
#
loop_
_entity_poly.entity_id
_entity_poly.type
_entity_poly.pdbx_seq_one_letter_code
_entity_poly.pdbx_strand_id
1 'polypeptide(L)'
;MPGRYKAPYFKVKRFTMKTITKAPILFRGGDYNPDQWLDRPDILEKDVEMMKKAGMNTATLGVFAWAKYEPQEGAYDFSWLRETMDRLYAAGIYTELATPCGAKPNWMAKKYPEILRVQANGVTDHQGMRHNACPSSPIYREKVHNIIEKLVEAVGDHPGLILWHISNELGGDCYCPRCQTRFRYWLRDKYKTIDALNHAWWTGFWSHHYNDFDEIEPPFENGEQSLLGLKLDWRRFTTWNMTDYVHSETELLHKLTPNVPITTNLMEYFPGLDYHYLQKELDFVCWDSYPHWGRPDRSITTTFAMTAFDHALIRGCKRDVPFFTMESTPSLVNWHEYNKLKRPGVNRLQGLQTVACGGDGVQYFQWRKGRGGTEQWHGAVVDHDGRDDTRVFKDVTETNAALNALTPVIGSLPRAEAALIFDWDSRWALEDAWGMQIQQKNLRETVCALHEQLGRCGVDADVIGVEESLDRYKVVVLPMLYMVKPGFGEKIRQFVANGGTVIGTYLLGYVNDSTLAWLGGFPGDGLREVFGVTATELDTLYPGEHNTVVFPDGSKAAIQDYCELLETRDNTDVLATYGEDFYKGYAVATHHAFGKGHAYYVAARMDADGNAKVFRAAMAQAGCTMQTLPDGVEYHCREDERAVYHFYLNTTETDKTVAVPTGADLLTGKTVSREVTLGRYGACAVEVVK
;
A
#
# COMPACT_ATOMS: atom_id res chain seq x y z
N MET A 1 -5.84 -37.96 13.36
CA MET A 1 -4.42 -37.60 13.23
C MET A 1 -4.38 -36.18 12.70
N PRO A 2 -3.79 -35.18 13.38
CA PRO A 2 -3.72 -33.83 12.83
C PRO A 2 -2.67 -33.83 11.72
N GLY A 3 -3.09 -33.44 10.51
CA GLY A 3 -2.21 -33.27 9.38
C GLY A 3 -1.06 -32.31 9.72
N ARG A 4 0.14 -32.65 9.27
CA ARG A 4 1.34 -31.83 9.41
C ARG A 4 1.08 -30.45 8.76
N TYR A 5 0.92 -29.43 9.57
CA TYR A 5 0.91 -28.03 9.11
C TYR A 5 2.35 -27.67 8.68
N LYS A 6 2.70 -28.01 7.46
CA LYS A 6 3.86 -27.38 6.81
C LYS A 6 3.44 -25.97 6.47
N ALA A 7 4.25 -24.98 6.82
CA ALA A 7 4.12 -23.66 6.22
C ALA A 7 4.07 -23.86 4.70
N PRO A 8 2.99 -23.48 4.02
CA PRO A 8 2.90 -23.70 2.61
C PRO A 8 3.93 -22.83 1.89
N TYR A 9 4.99 -23.46 1.38
CA TYR A 9 5.78 -22.87 0.30
C TYR A 9 4.94 -23.01 -0.96
N PHE A 10 4.11 -22.02 -1.23
CA PHE A 10 3.26 -22.00 -2.40
C PHE A 10 4.12 -21.86 -3.65
N LYS A 11 4.09 -22.86 -4.52
CA LYS A 11 4.62 -22.73 -5.89
C LYS A 11 3.61 -21.91 -6.69
N VAL A 12 3.80 -20.60 -6.69
CA VAL A 12 3.02 -19.70 -7.53
C VAL A 12 3.29 -20.05 -9.01
N LYS A 13 2.26 -20.44 -9.75
CA LYS A 13 2.30 -20.39 -11.20
C LYS A 13 2.43 -18.92 -11.59
N ARG A 14 3.59 -18.49 -12.09
CA ARG A 14 3.76 -17.16 -12.65
C ARG A 14 2.88 -17.06 -13.89
N PHE A 15 1.79 -16.33 -13.80
CA PHE A 15 1.09 -15.83 -14.98
C PHE A 15 1.98 -14.75 -15.60
N THR A 16 2.51 -15.02 -16.79
CA THR A 16 3.20 -14.02 -17.61
C THR A 16 2.14 -13.25 -18.41
N MET A 17 1.32 -12.45 -17.75
CA MET A 17 0.39 -11.56 -18.44
C MET A 17 0.95 -10.15 -18.48
N LYS A 18 1.11 -9.56 -19.68
CA LYS A 18 1.45 -8.17 -19.87
C LYS A 18 0.29 -7.23 -19.49
N THR A 19 -0.91 -7.74 -19.38
CA THR A 19 -2.14 -7.02 -19.00
C THR A 19 -2.84 -7.75 -17.87
N ILE A 20 -3.55 -7.00 -17.02
CA ILE A 20 -4.27 -7.54 -15.85
C ILE A 20 -5.31 -8.59 -16.25
N THR A 21 -5.99 -8.40 -17.40
CA THR A 21 -7.10 -9.24 -17.84
C THR A 21 -7.02 -9.58 -19.34
N LYS A 22 -7.94 -10.43 -19.80
CA LYS A 22 -8.11 -10.79 -21.20
C LYS A 22 -8.37 -9.59 -22.12
N ALA A 23 -9.07 -8.55 -21.60
CA ALA A 23 -9.34 -7.32 -22.32
C ALA A 23 -8.28 -6.28 -21.96
N PRO A 24 -7.52 -5.75 -22.93
CA PRO A 24 -6.56 -4.68 -22.69
C PRO A 24 -7.31 -3.35 -22.53
N ILE A 25 -7.83 -3.11 -21.33
CA ILE A 25 -8.57 -1.90 -20.98
C ILE A 25 -7.91 -1.16 -19.83
N LEU A 26 -8.01 0.18 -19.83
CA LEU A 26 -7.89 0.94 -18.60
C LEU A 26 -9.21 0.84 -17.85
N PHE A 27 -9.18 0.33 -16.62
CA PHE A 27 -10.37 0.17 -15.79
C PHE A 27 -10.96 1.53 -15.43
N ARG A 28 -12.23 1.72 -15.68
CA ARG A 28 -13.01 2.94 -15.42
C ARG A 28 -14.38 2.51 -14.93
N GLY A 29 -14.57 2.50 -13.63
CA GLY A 29 -15.76 1.93 -13.06
C GLY A 29 -15.96 2.26 -11.61
N GLY A 30 -16.50 1.32 -10.88
CA GLY A 30 -16.68 1.38 -9.44
C GLY A 30 -17.68 0.37 -8.92
N ASP A 31 -17.83 0.38 -7.62
CA ASP A 31 -18.77 -0.48 -6.93
C ASP A 31 -20.19 -0.18 -7.32
N TYR A 32 -20.86 -1.19 -7.82
CA TYR A 32 -22.28 -1.16 -8.16
C TYR A 32 -23.04 -2.18 -7.31
N ASN A 33 -23.98 -1.70 -6.50
CA ASN A 33 -24.74 -2.48 -5.54
C ASN A 33 -26.22 -2.62 -5.95
N PRO A 34 -26.54 -3.30 -7.07
CA PRO A 34 -27.91 -3.46 -7.55
C PRO A 34 -28.79 -4.26 -6.59
N ASP A 35 -28.19 -5.11 -5.76
CA ASP A 35 -28.86 -5.87 -4.71
C ASP A 35 -29.62 -4.99 -3.69
N GLN A 36 -29.22 -3.73 -3.54
CA GLN A 36 -29.91 -2.72 -2.72
C GLN A 36 -31.11 -2.07 -3.41
N TRP A 37 -31.32 -2.28 -4.73
CA TRP A 37 -32.28 -1.59 -5.58
C TRP A 37 -33.18 -2.55 -6.40
N LEU A 38 -33.24 -3.85 -6.04
CA LEU A 38 -33.98 -4.85 -6.81
C LEU A 38 -35.49 -4.56 -6.88
N ASP A 39 -36.02 -3.79 -5.93
CA ASP A 39 -37.40 -3.27 -5.93
C ASP A 39 -37.62 -2.03 -6.84
N ARG A 40 -36.54 -1.54 -7.48
CA ARG A 40 -36.55 -0.33 -8.32
C ARG A 40 -35.94 -0.59 -9.70
N PRO A 41 -36.60 -1.38 -10.57
CA PRO A 41 -36.09 -1.71 -11.90
C PRO A 41 -35.85 -0.46 -12.76
N ASP A 42 -36.64 0.60 -12.56
CA ASP A 42 -36.49 1.89 -13.20
C ASP A 42 -35.13 2.55 -12.94
N ILE A 43 -34.60 2.38 -11.72
CA ILE A 43 -33.26 2.87 -11.34
C ILE A 43 -32.19 2.00 -11.99
N LEU A 44 -32.33 0.67 -11.95
CA LEU A 44 -31.34 -0.25 -12.52
C LEU A 44 -31.17 -0.08 -14.02
N GLU A 45 -32.27 0.18 -14.75
CA GLU A 45 -32.22 0.48 -16.19
C GLU A 45 -31.50 1.80 -16.47
N LYS A 46 -31.86 2.84 -15.74
CA LYS A 46 -31.25 4.16 -15.88
C LYS A 46 -29.76 4.16 -15.49
N ASP A 47 -29.35 3.36 -14.51
CA ASP A 47 -27.96 3.25 -14.08
C ASP A 47 -27.04 2.80 -15.21
N VAL A 48 -27.45 1.80 -15.99
CA VAL A 48 -26.66 1.31 -17.13
C VAL A 48 -26.52 2.38 -18.21
N GLU A 49 -27.58 3.13 -18.50
CA GLU A 49 -27.54 4.27 -19.44
C GLU A 49 -26.57 5.36 -18.97
N MET A 50 -26.62 5.70 -17.69
CA MET A 50 -25.76 6.70 -17.09
C MET A 50 -24.31 6.24 -17.00
N MET A 51 -24.03 4.96 -16.73
CA MET A 51 -22.68 4.39 -16.77
C MET A 51 -22.05 4.53 -18.16
N LYS A 52 -22.81 4.23 -19.21
CA LYS A 52 -22.35 4.46 -20.59
C LYS A 52 -22.04 5.93 -20.86
N LYS A 53 -22.94 6.85 -20.44
CA LYS A 53 -22.75 8.29 -20.55
C LYS A 53 -21.50 8.77 -19.81
N ALA A 54 -21.23 8.22 -18.62
CA ALA A 54 -20.04 8.52 -17.84
C ALA A 54 -18.75 7.90 -18.40
N GLY A 55 -18.83 7.05 -19.44
CA GLY A 55 -17.68 6.38 -20.05
C GLY A 55 -17.10 5.24 -19.22
N MET A 56 -17.90 4.62 -18.38
CA MET A 56 -17.50 3.43 -17.62
C MET A 56 -17.39 2.19 -18.51
N ASN A 57 -16.46 1.31 -18.19
CA ASN A 57 -16.23 0.05 -18.88
C ASN A 57 -16.17 -1.16 -17.95
N THR A 58 -16.21 -0.94 -16.62
CA THR A 58 -16.25 -1.98 -15.60
C THR A 58 -17.23 -1.63 -14.47
N ALA A 59 -17.70 -2.64 -13.74
CA ALA A 59 -18.49 -2.51 -12.53
C ALA A 59 -18.16 -3.66 -11.58
N THR A 60 -17.84 -3.34 -10.31
CA THR A 60 -17.66 -4.32 -9.25
C THR A 60 -19.01 -4.71 -8.68
N LEU A 61 -19.33 -5.99 -8.69
CA LEU A 61 -20.62 -6.52 -8.22
C LEU A 61 -20.45 -7.46 -7.03
N GLY A 62 -21.41 -7.43 -6.13
CA GLY A 62 -21.66 -8.48 -5.17
C GLY A 62 -20.81 -8.47 -3.91
N VAL A 63 -20.01 -7.44 -3.66
CA VAL A 63 -19.05 -7.34 -2.55
C VAL A 63 -19.70 -7.71 -1.20
N PHE A 64 -20.92 -7.26 -0.93
CA PHE A 64 -21.65 -7.52 0.31
C PHE A 64 -22.99 -8.22 0.10
N ALA A 65 -23.21 -8.87 -1.04
CA ALA A 65 -24.52 -9.38 -1.45
C ALA A 65 -24.86 -10.80 -0.91
N TRP A 66 -24.07 -11.39 0.01
CA TRP A 66 -24.28 -12.78 0.44
C TRP A 66 -25.72 -13.07 0.90
N ALA A 67 -26.32 -12.18 1.69
CA ALA A 67 -27.70 -12.36 2.16
C ALA A 67 -28.75 -12.33 1.02
N LYS A 68 -28.43 -11.78 -0.13
CA LYS A 68 -29.26 -11.84 -1.35
C LYS A 68 -29.00 -13.08 -2.18
N TYR A 69 -27.76 -13.54 -2.21
CA TYR A 69 -27.39 -14.81 -2.86
C TYR A 69 -27.91 -16.04 -2.10
N GLU A 70 -27.88 -15.99 -0.75
CA GLU A 70 -28.27 -17.07 0.13
C GLU A 70 -29.09 -16.54 1.32
N PRO A 71 -30.37 -16.17 1.09
CA PRO A 71 -31.24 -15.62 2.13
C PRO A 71 -31.49 -16.60 3.28
N GLN A 72 -31.42 -17.90 3.02
CA GLN A 72 -31.45 -18.98 4.00
C GLN A 72 -30.39 -20.01 3.62
N GLU A 73 -29.84 -20.70 4.61
CA GLU A 73 -28.80 -21.70 4.38
C GLU A 73 -29.20 -22.73 3.31
N GLY A 74 -28.41 -22.82 2.24
CA GLY A 74 -28.62 -23.73 1.13
C GLY A 74 -29.69 -23.29 0.12
N ALA A 75 -30.35 -22.17 0.33
CA ALA A 75 -31.32 -21.60 -0.61
C ALA A 75 -30.68 -20.46 -1.40
N TYR A 76 -30.26 -20.74 -2.65
CA TYR A 76 -29.52 -19.81 -3.47
C TYR A 76 -30.40 -19.16 -4.56
N ASP A 77 -30.18 -17.85 -4.79
CA ASP A 77 -30.76 -17.10 -5.90
C ASP A 77 -29.73 -16.14 -6.53
N PHE A 78 -29.30 -16.46 -7.73
CA PHE A 78 -28.37 -15.66 -8.54
C PHE A 78 -29.04 -15.07 -9.77
N SER A 79 -30.36 -15.17 -9.91
CA SER A 79 -31.11 -14.73 -11.12
C SER A 79 -30.88 -13.25 -11.41
N TRP A 80 -30.99 -12.41 -10.40
CA TRP A 80 -30.78 -10.97 -10.50
C TRP A 80 -29.32 -10.60 -10.87
N LEU A 81 -28.34 -11.41 -10.39
CA LEU A 81 -26.92 -11.18 -10.70
C LEU A 81 -26.66 -11.43 -12.18
N ARG A 82 -27.10 -12.59 -12.70
CA ARG A 82 -26.90 -12.93 -14.12
C ARG A 82 -27.57 -11.93 -15.03
N GLU A 83 -28.79 -11.54 -14.72
CA GLU A 83 -29.51 -10.49 -15.48
C GLU A 83 -28.77 -9.14 -15.46
N THR A 84 -28.23 -8.75 -14.31
CA THR A 84 -27.42 -7.54 -14.21
C THR A 84 -26.15 -7.63 -15.06
N MET A 85 -25.43 -8.75 -14.99
CA MET A 85 -24.23 -8.98 -15.81
C MET A 85 -24.53 -8.97 -17.30
N ASP A 86 -25.65 -9.58 -17.74
CA ASP A 86 -26.09 -9.57 -19.13
C ASP A 86 -26.35 -8.13 -19.63
N ARG A 87 -27.03 -7.30 -18.83
CA ARG A 87 -27.32 -5.88 -19.14
C ARG A 87 -26.03 -5.05 -19.23
N LEU A 88 -25.13 -5.20 -18.28
CA LEU A 88 -23.84 -4.52 -18.26
C LEU A 88 -23.00 -4.92 -19.49
N TYR A 89 -22.89 -6.20 -19.76
CA TYR A 89 -22.10 -6.70 -20.89
C TYR A 89 -22.66 -6.24 -22.23
N ALA A 90 -23.98 -6.24 -22.40
CA ALA A 90 -24.63 -5.69 -23.59
C ALA A 90 -24.37 -4.18 -23.75
N ALA A 91 -24.09 -3.48 -22.67
CA ALA A 91 -23.71 -2.06 -22.67
C ALA A 91 -22.19 -1.82 -22.88
N GLY A 92 -21.38 -2.89 -23.01
CA GLY A 92 -19.92 -2.81 -23.12
C GLY A 92 -19.21 -2.61 -21.79
N ILE A 93 -19.86 -2.97 -20.68
CA ILE A 93 -19.34 -2.86 -19.31
C ILE A 93 -19.06 -4.26 -18.80
N TYR A 94 -17.80 -4.52 -18.43
CA TYR A 94 -17.38 -5.79 -17.85
C TYR A 94 -17.68 -5.84 -16.35
N THR A 95 -17.76 -7.04 -15.82
CA THR A 95 -18.00 -7.29 -14.40
C THR A 95 -16.72 -7.76 -13.69
N GLU A 96 -16.40 -7.11 -12.60
CA GLU A 96 -15.51 -7.56 -11.56
C GLU A 96 -16.38 -8.17 -10.46
N LEU A 97 -16.34 -9.50 -10.33
CA LEU A 97 -17.28 -10.19 -9.44
C LEU A 97 -16.62 -10.50 -8.09
N ALA A 98 -17.23 -10.00 -7.03
CA ALA A 98 -16.73 -10.27 -5.69
C ALA A 98 -17.25 -11.60 -5.12
N THR A 99 -16.39 -12.29 -4.36
CA THR A 99 -16.87 -13.27 -3.38
C THR A 99 -17.45 -12.48 -2.20
N PRO A 100 -18.68 -12.76 -1.73
CA PRO A 100 -19.40 -11.86 -0.83
C PRO A 100 -18.95 -12.01 0.64
N CYS A 101 -17.71 -12.44 0.86
CA CYS A 101 -17.21 -12.91 2.16
C CYS A 101 -16.90 -11.80 3.15
N GLY A 102 -16.85 -10.53 2.68
CA GLY A 102 -16.69 -9.36 3.54
C GLY A 102 -17.82 -9.17 4.55
N ALA A 103 -19.06 -9.57 4.19
CA ALA A 103 -20.22 -9.47 5.06
C ALA A 103 -21.07 -10.75 4.97
N LYS A 104 -21.13 -11.51 6.07
CA LYS A 104 -21.91 -12.74 6.16
C LYS A 104 -23.38 -12.47 6.48
N PRO A 105 -24.32 -13.34 6.05
CA PRO A 105 -25.74 -13.21 6.37
C PRO A 105 -26.01 -13.47 7.86
N ASN A 106 -27.06 -12.85 8.38
CA ASN A 106 -27.43 -12.93 9.79
C ASN A 106 -27.73 -14.35 10.28
N TRP A 107 -28.32 -15.21 9.43
CA TRP A 107 -28.62 -16.59 9.79
C TRP A 107 -27.37 -17.38 10.16
N MET A 108 -26.24 -17.07 9.54
CA MET A 108 -24.98 -17.81 9.74
C MET A 108 -24.46 -17.65 11.18
N ALA A 109 -24.33 -16.43 11.68
CA ALA A 109 -23.87 -16.21 13.05
C ALA A 109 -24.92 -16.62 14.10
N LYS A 110 -26.22 -16.59 13.74
CA LYS A 110 -27.29 -17.10 14.62
C LYS A 110 -27.18 -18.60 14.78
N LYS A 111 -26.88 -19.33 13.72
CA LYS A 111 -26.80 -20.80 13.72
C LYS A 111 -25.44 -21.31 14.20
N TYR A 112 -24.37 -20.57 13.91
CA TYR A 112 -22.98 -20.94 14.16
C TYR A 112 -22.23 -19.80 14.89
N PRO A 113 -22.59 -19.46 16.15
CA PRO A 113 -21.99 -18.32 16.86
C PRO A 113 -20.46 -18.44 17.05
N GLU A 114 -19.93 -19.64 17.02
CA GLU A 114 -18.50 -19.93 17.13
C GLU A 114 -17.65 -19.48 15.93
N ILE A 115 -18.28 -18.97 14.86
CA ILE A 115 -17.56 -18.33 13.75
C ILE A 115 -17.15 -16.91 14.07
N LEU A 116 -17.74 -16.28 15.09
CA LEU A 116 -17.45 -14.89 15.43
C LEU A 116 -16.05 -14.73 15.99
N ARG A 117 -15.43 -13.58 15.68
CA ARG A 117 -14.09 -13.23 16.20
C ARG A 117 -14.13 -12.96 17.70
N VAL A 118 -12.98 -13.17 18.33
CA VAL A 118 -12.68 -12.70 19.69
C VAL A 118 -11.67 -11.57 19.55
N GLN A 119 -11.96 -10.43 20.17
CA GLN A 119 -11.13 -9.24 20.15
C GLN A 119 -9.94 -9.36 21.12
N ALA A 120 -8.98 -8.44 21.05
CA ALA A 120 -7.78 -8.41 21.90
C ALA A 120 -8.11 -8.27 23.41
N ASN A 121 -9.27 -7.73 23.75
CA ASN A 121 -9.78 -7.67 25.14
C ASN A 121 -10.46 -8.97 25.61
N GLY A 122 -10.47 -10.03 24.79
CA GLY A 122 -11.11 -11.31 25.09
C GLY A 122 -12.62 -11.37 24.84
N VAL A 123 -13.24 -10.29 24.39
CA VAL A 123 -14.69 -10.23 24.12
C VAL A 123 -14.99 -10.80 22.73
N THR A 124 -15.99 -11.69 22.65
CA THR A 124 -16.48 -12.19 21.36
C THR A 124 -17.34 -11.13 20.68
N ASP A 125 -17.15 -10.92 19.38
CA ASP A 125 -17.99 -10.04 18.57
C ASP A 125 -19.44 -10.49 18.59
N HIS A 126 -20.34 -9.52 18.48
CA HIS A 126 -21.74 -9.79 18.21
C HIS A 126 -21.99 -9.91 16.69
N GLN A 127 -23.17 -10.46 16.35
CA GLN A 127 -23.66 -10.43 14.98
C GLN A 127 -23.84 -8.97 14.51
N GLY A 128 -23.38 -8.66 13.32
CA GLY A 128 -23.43 -7.34 12.70
C GLY A 128 -22.07 -6.87 12.19
N MET A 129 -22.02 -5.72 11.59
CA MET A 129 -20.83 -5.18 10.92
C MET A 129 -20.29 -6.12 9.85
N ARG A 130 -19.15 -5.78 9.26
CA ARG A 130 -18.41 -6.61 8.30
C ARG A 130 -17.13 -7.16 8.95
N HIS A 131 -16.47 -8.16 8.35
CA HIS A 131 -15.17 -8.72 8.76
C HIS A 131 -15.11 -9.31 10.18
N ASN A 132 -16.21 -9.69 10.79
CA ASN A 132 -16.25 -10.24 12.13
C ASN A 132 -16.32 -11.77 12.19
N ALA A 133 -16.02 -12.48 11.10
CA ALA A 133 -15.84 -13.93 11.09
C ALA A 133 -14.36 -14.30 11.28
N CYS A 134 -14.13 -15.35 12.08
CA CYS A 134 -12.79 -15.89 12.31
C CYS A 134 -12.25 -16.59 11.04
N PRO A 135 -11.11 -16.17 10.47
CA PRO A 135 -10.55 -16.77 9.27
C PRO A 135 -10.06 -18.22 9.47
N SER A 136 -9.92 -18.64 10.74
CA SER A 136 -9.57 -20.03 11.10
C SER A 136 -10.78 -20.93 11.33
N SER A 137 -12.00 -20.42 11.21
CA SER A 137 -13.20 -21.24 11.44
C SER A 137 -13.44 -22.21 10.29
N PRO A 138 -13.46 -23.55 10.53
CA PRO A 138 -13.73 -24.51 9.46
C PRO A 138 -15.16 -24.37 8.92
N ILE A 139 -16.13 -24.04 9.79
CA ILE A 139 -17.52 -23.83 9.37
C ILE A 139 -17.59 -22.61 8.44
N TYR A 140 -16.97 -21.50 8.83
CA TYR A 140 -16.98 -20.30 7.98
C TYR A 140 -16.33 -20.57 6.61
N ARG A 141 -15.17 -21.23 6.58
CA ARG A 141 -14.48 -21.62 5.33
C ARG A 141 -15.34 -22.57 4.47
N GLU A 142 -16.04 -23.51 5.08
CA GLU A 142 -16.97 -24.39 4.36
C GLU A 142 -18.08 -23.58 3.67
N LYS A 143 -18.69 -22.63 4.39
CA LYS A 143 -19.75 -21.78 3.81
C LYS A 143 -19.22 -20.87 2.71
N VAL A 144 -18.00 -20.34 2.89
CA VAL A 144 -17.31 -19.56 1.84
C VAL A 144 -17.08 -20.41 0.59
N HIS A 145 -16.60 -21.62 0.73
CA HIS A 145 -16.41 -22.51 -0.43
C HIS A 145 -17.74 -22.82 -1.12
N ASN A 146 -18.78 -23.12 -0.34
CA ASN A 146 -20.11 -23.44 -0.90
C ASN A 146 -20.67 -22.26 -1.72
N ILE A 147 -20.57 -21.02 -1.21
CA ILE A 147 -21.08 -19.86 -1.96
C ILE A 147 -20.24 -19.59 -3.21
N ILE A 148 -18.91 -19.75 -3.17
CA ILE A 148 -18.04 -19.60 -4.32
C ILE A 148 -18.39 -20.63 -5.41
N GLU A 149 -18.54 -21.91 -5.04
CA GLU A 149 -18.95 -22.96 -6.00
C GLU A 149 -20.28 -22.61 -6.67
N LYS A 150 -21.27 -22.15 -5.90
CA LYS A 150 -22.57 -21.75 -6.44
C LYS A 150 -22.53 -20.51 -7.30
N LEU A 151 -21.70 -19.50 -6.97
CA LEU A 151 -21.45 -18.33 -7.82
C LEU A 151 -20.83 -18.74 -9.16
N VAL A 152 -19.82 -19.61 -9.12
CA VAL A 152 -19.17 -20.09 -10.34
C VAL A 152 -20.14 -20.94 -11.18
N GLU A 153 -20.95 -21.82 -10.58
CA GLU A 153 -22.01 -22.56 -11.30
C GLU A 153 -22.99 -21.61 -12.00
N ALA A 154 -23.34 -20.49 -11.37
CA ALA A 154 -24.33 -19.54 -11.89
C ALA A 154 -23.77 -18.63 -12.99
N VAL A 155 -22.56 -18.09 -12.82
CA VAL A 155 -22.04 -17.00 -13.67
C VAL A 155 -20.54 -17.12 -14.04
N GLY A 156 -19.86 -18.18 -13.66
CA GLY A 156 -18.42 -18.34 -13.93
C GLY A 156 -18.05 -18.45 -15.39
N ASP A 157 -19.00 -18.79 -16.27
CA ASP A 157 -18.86 -18.87 -17.72
C ASP A 157 -19.27 -17.56 -18.43
N HIS A 158 -19.73 -16.56 -17.70
CA HIS A 158 -20.26 -15.34 -18.28
C HIS A 158 -19.18 -14.56 -19.04
N PRO A 159 -19.39 -14.15 -20.31
CA PRO A 159 -18.36 -13.49 -21.13
C PRO A 159 -17.93 -12.12 -20.58
N GLY A 160 -18.80 -11.48 -19.82
CA GLY A 160 -18.54 -10.21 -19.13
C GLY A 160 -17.72 -10.35 -17.84
N LEU A 161 -17.52 -11.56 -17.31
CA LEU A 161 -16.67 -11.77 -16.12
C LEU A 161 -15.20 -11.58 -16.49
N ILE A 162 -14.56 -10.54 -15.92
CA ILE A 162 -13.22 -10.13 -16.29
C ILE A 162 -12.20 -10.46 -15.20
N LEU A 163 -12.58 -10.44 -13.93
CA LEU A 163 -11.77 -10.82 -12.78
C LEU A 163 -12.65 -11.21 -11.57
N TRP A 164 -12.04 -11.92 -10.62
CA TRP A 164 -12.58 -12.15 -9.30
C TRP A 164 -11.99 -11.18 -8.29
N HIS A 165 -12.85 -10.57 -7.48
CA HIS A 165 -12.50 -9.80 -6.30
C HIS A 165 -12.77 -10.64 -5.05
N ILE A 166 -11.73 -11.11 -4.35
CA ILE A 166 -11.92 -11.95 -3.15
C ILE A 166 -12.26 -11.08 -1.96
N SER A 167 -13.40 -11.37 -1.32
CA SER A 167 -13.83 -10.68 -0.11
C SER A 167 -13.85 -9.15 -0.28
N ASN A 168 -13.27 -8.41 0.63
CA ASN A 168 -13.06 -6.95 0.58
C ASN A 168 -12.16 -6.54 1.73
N GLU A 169 -11.18 -5.66 1.53
CA GLU A 169 -10.36 -5.01 2.57
C GLU A 169 -10.00 -5.95 3.73
N LEU A 170 -9.36 -7.07 3.41
CA LEU A 170 -9.04 -8.10 4.37
C LEU A 170 -8.21 -7.56 5.54
N GLY A 171 -8.60 -7.90 6.76
CA GLY A 171 -7.89 -7.43 7.95
C GLY A 171 -8.45 -7.97 9.26
N GLY A 172 -7.82 -7.54 10.33
CA GLY A 172 -8.19 -7.88 11.70
C GLY A 172 -7.71 -9.26 12.13
N ASP A 173 -7.27 -9.31 13.36
CA ASP A 173 -6.88 -10.53 14.07
C ASP A 173 -8.05 -11.17 14.81
N CYS A 174 -7.83 -12.34 15.36
CA CYS A 174 -8.83 -13.07 16.14
C CYS A 174 -8.16 -13.86 17.26
N TYR A 175 -8.54 -13.57 18.49
CA TYR A 175 -7.97 -14.15 19.70
C TYR A 175 -8.75 -15.40 20.20
N CYS A 176 -9.62 -16.00 19.40
CA CYS A 176 -10.40 -17.16 19.81
C CYS A 176 -9.48 -18.39 20.09
N PRO A 177 -9.96 -19.37 20.88
CA PRO A 177 -9.16 -20.55 21.25
C PRO A 177 -8.58 -21.31 20.05
N ARG A 178 -9.27 -21.29 18.91
CA ARG A 178 -8.78 -21.91 17.66
C ARG A 178 -7.57 -21.17 17.10
N CYS A 179 -7.61 -19.83 17.03
CA CYS A 179 -6.49 -19.02 16.59
C CYS A 179 -5.30 -19.13 17.54
N GLN A 180 -5.54 -19.18 18.87
CA GLN A 180 -4.48 -19.43 19.87
C GLN A 180 -3.79 -20.78 19.64
N THR A 181 -4.55 -21.83 19.39
CA THR A 181 -4.00 -23.17 19.08
C THR A 181 -3.19 -23.14 17.79
N ARG A 182 -3.68 -22.48 16.74
CA ARG A 182 -2.93 -22.32 15.47
C ARG A 182 -1.63 -21.51 15.68
N PHE A 183 -1.68 -20.48 16.51
CA PHE A 183 -0.50 -19.68 16.84
C PHE A 183 0.58 -20.51 17.53
N ARG A 184 0.22 -21.34 18.51
CA ARG A 184 1.16 -22.26 19.17
C ARG A 184 1.79 -23.25 18.18
N TYR A 185 1.02 -23.79 17.23
CA TYR A 185 1.56 -24.64 16.17
C TYR A 185 2.51 -23.89 15.24
N TRP A 186 2.16 -22.65 14.86
CA TRP A 186 3.00 -21.79 14.05
C TRP A 186 4.33 -21.47 14.76
N LEU A 187 4.31 -21.19 16.06
CA LEU A 187 5.50 -20.97 16.87
C LEU A 187 6.37 -22.23 16.97
N ARG A 188 5.76 -23.40 17.18
CA ARG A 188 6.50 -24.68 17.17
C ARG A 188 7.16 -24.93 15.82
N ASP A 189 6.53 -24.59 14.73
CA ASP A 189 7.14 -24.73 13.41
C ASP A 189 8.26 -23.70 13.18
N LYS A 190 8.11 -22.49 13.66
CA LYS A 190 9.14 -21.44 13.54
C LYS A 190 10.37 -21.75 14.40
N TYR A 191 10.20 -22.01 15.68
CA TYR A 191 11.31 -22.08 16.66
C TYR A 191 11.82 -23.49 16.92
N LYS A 192 11.05 -24.52 16.68
CA LYS A 192 11.33 -25.96 16.89
C LYS A 192 11.44 -26.34 18.38
N THR A 193 12.11 -25.54 19.21
CA THR A 193 12.25 -25.77 20.66
C THR A 193 11.79 -24.55 21.45
N ILE A 194 11.32 -24.80 22.66
CA ILE A 194 10.91 -23.71 23.57
C ILE A 194 12.09 -22.85 23.99
N ASP A 195 13.27 -23.43 24.12
CA ASP A 195 14.49 -22.70 24.46
C ASP A 195 14.89 -21.71 23.36
N ALA A 196 14.73 -22.09 22.08
CA ALA A 196 14.98 -21.18 20.96
C ALA A 196 14.00 -20.00 20.96
N LEU A 197 12.73 -20.25 21.29
CA LEU A 197 11.73 -19.19 21.47
C LEU A 197 12.08 -18.28 22.63
N ASN A 198 12.39 -18.85 23.80
CA ASN A 198 12.78 -18.09 24.99
C ASN A 198 14.00 -17.19 24.73
N HIS A 199 14.98 -17.69 23.99
CA HIS A 199 16.15 -16.89 23.59
C HIS A 199 15.73 -15.75 22.64
N ALA A 200 14.94 -16.04 21.61
CA ALA A 200 14.51 -15.06 20.61
C ALA A 200 13.61 -13.96 21.21
N TRP A 201 12.75 -14.29 22.15
CA TRP A 201 11.84 -13.32 22.78
C TRP A 201 12.45 -12.64 24.01
N TRP A 202 13.67 -13.02 24.43
CA TRP A 202 14.34 -12.50 25.64
C TRP A 202 13.48 -12.67 26.90
N THR A 203 12.91 -13.85 27.09
CA THR A 203 11.92 -14.15 28.15
C THR A 203 12.51 -14.12 29.56
N GLY A 204 13.83 -14.00 29.72
CA GLY A 204 14.47 -13.69 31.01
C GLY A 204 14.05 -12.33 31.58
N PHE A 205 13.56 -11.41 30.75
CA PHE A 205 13.02 -10.13 31.19
C PHE A 205 11.74 -10.37 32.01
N TRP A 206 11.70 -9.85 33.23
CA TRP A 206 10.63 -10.00 34.22
C TRP A 206 10.16 -11.45 34.49
N SER A 207 11.03 -12.45 34.33
CA SER A 207 10.74 -13.87 34.58
C SER A 207 9.62 -14.46 33.70
N HIS A 208 9.56 -14.08 32.43
CA HIS A 208 8.55 -14.59 31.46
C HIS A 208 8.96 -15.93 30.83
N HIS A 209 9.89 -16.68 31.38
CA HIS A 209 10.37 -17.94 30.82
C HIS A 209 9.25 -18.97 30.66
N TYR A 210 9.08 -19.48 29.45
CA TYR A 210 8.12 -20.54 29.12
C TYR A 210 8.79 -21.92 29.21
N ASN A 211 8.08 -22.91 29.75
CA ASN A 211 8.53 -24.31 29.78
C ASN A 211 7.95 -25.13 28.60
N ASP A 212 6.81 -24.73 28.09
CA ASP A 212 6.16 -25.35 26.93
C ASP A 212 5.44 -24.30 26.09
N PHE A 213 5.29 -24.58 24.79
CA PHE A 213 4.48 -23.73 23.89
C PHE A 213 3.00 -23.61 24.31
N ASP A 214 2.49 -24.59 25.07
CA ASP A 214 1.10 -24.56 25.53
C ASP A 214 0.83 -23.51 26.61
N GLU A 215 1.91 -22.99 27.27
CA GLU A 215 1.82 -21.88 28.21
C GLU A 215 1.66 -20.51 27.51
N ILE A 216 1.88 -20.45 26.19
CA ILE A 216 1.86 -19.19 25.45
C ILE A 216 0.43 -18.79 25.13
N GLU A 217 0.09 -17.56 25.49
CA GLU A 217 -1.11 -16.86 25.09
C GLU A 217 -0.78 -15.75 24.09
N PRO A 218 -1.72 -15.34 23.19
CA PRO A 218 -1.51 -14.16 22.39
C PRO A 218 -1.44 -12.88 23.25
N PRO A 219 -0.96 -11.77 22.71
CA PRO A 219 -0.83 -10.51 23.46
C PRO A 219 -2.19 -9.83 23.65
N PHE A 220 -3.03 -10.39 24.56
CA PHE A 220 -4.29 -9.75 24.95
C PHE A 220 -4.04 -8.37 25.55
N GLU A 221 -4.97 -7.43 25.40
CA GLU A 221 -4.86 -6.06 25.97
C GLU A 221 -4.64 -6.06 27.48
N ASN A 222 -5.19 -7.04 28.18
CA ASN A 222 -5.05 -7.25 29.63
C ASN A 222 -4.04 -8.36 29.99
N GLY A 223 -3.25 -8.80 29.03
CA GLY A 223 -2.26 -9.86 29.16
C GLY A 223 -0.81 -9.34 29.02
N GLU A 224 0.04 -10.16 28.40
CA GLU A 224 1.45 -9.86 28.21
C GLU A 224 1.67 -8.80 27.11
N GLN A 225 2.19 -7.64 27.49
CA GLN A 225 2.45 -6.51 26.61
C GLN A 225 3.93 -6.10 26.57
N SER A 226 4.79 -6.70 27.40
CA SER A 226 6.19 -6.33 27.51
C SER A 226 7.15 -7.16 26.65
N LEU A 227 6.71 -8.34 26.19
CA LEU A 227 7.49 -9.20 25.30
C LEU A 227 7.28 -8.76 23.83
N LEU A 228 8.20 -7.96 23.32
CA LEU A 228 8.13 -7.43 21.95
C LEU A 228 8.17 -8.54 20.89
N GLY A 229 8.93 -9.63 21.15
CA GLY A 229 8.96 -10.81 20.28
C GLY A 229 7.60 -11.51 20.16
N LEU A 230 6.83 -11.60 21.25
CA LEU A 230 5.47 -12.14 21.24
C LEU A 230 4.53 -11.28 20.39
N LYS A 231 4.56 -9.96 20.56
CA LYS A 231 3.72 -9.02 19.81
C LYS A 231 4.03 -9.08 18.31
N LEU A 232 5.31 -9.08 17.96
CA LEU A 232 5.74 -9.17 16.57
C LEU A 232 5.31 -10.50 15.93
N ASP A 233 5.51 -11.61 16.63
CA ASP A 233 5.13 -12.93 16.10
C ASP A 233 3.60 -13.12 16.02
N TRP A 234 2.82 -12.46 16.88
CA TRP A 234 1.38 -12.43 16.72
C TRP A 234 0.94 -11.70 15.44
N ARG A 235 1.55 -10.57 15.10
CA ARG A 235 1.29 -9.83 13.85
C ARG A 235 1.71 -10.65 12.62
N ARG A 236 2.86 -11.32 12.67
CA ARG A 236 3.31 -12.25 11.62
C ARG A 236 2.36 -13.43 11.44
N PHE A 237 1.93 -14.02 12.55
CA PHE A 237 0.93 -15.09 12.55
C PHE A 237 -0.41 -14.60 11.99
N THR A 238 -0.86 -13.41 12.33
CA THR A 238 -2.10 -12.83 11.80
C THR A 238 -2.03 -12.70 10.28
N THR A 239 -0.92 -12.21 9.74
CA THR A 239 -0.69 -12.16 8.30
C THR A 239 -0.70 -13.55 7.68
N TRP A 240 0.04 -14.50 8.25
CA TRP A 240 0.08 -15.88 7.77
C TRP A 240 -1.31 -16.53 7.80
N ASN A 241 -2.06 -16.35 8.88
CA ASN A 241 -3.39 -16.93 9.06
C ASN A 241 -4.43 -16.35 8.10
N MET A 242 -4.35 -15.05 7.82
CA MET A 242 -5.20 -14.42 6.82
C MET A 242 -4.81 -14.84 5.40
N THR A 243 -3.51 -14.95 5.10
CA THR A 243 -3.03 -15.44 3.81
C THR A 243 -3.46 -16.88 3.55
N ASP A 244 -3.44 -17.75 4.57
CA ASP A 244 -3.96 -19.12 4.48
C ASP A 244 -5.47 -19.17 4.21
N TYR A 245 -6.23 -18.20 4.75
CA TYR A 245 -7.64 -18.05 4.41
C TYR A 245 -7.81 -17.61 2.94
N VAL A 246 -7.08 -16.59 2.50
CA VAL A 246 -7.09 -16.12 1.10
C VAL A 246 -6.69 -17.26 0.15
N HIS A 247 -5.64 -18.01 0.48
CA HIS A 247 -5.22 -19.18 -0.30
C HIS A 247 -6.36 -20.17 -0.53
N SER A 248 -7.19 -20.43 0.48
CA SER A 248 -8.30 -21.36 0.35
C SER A 248 -9.37 -20.91 -0.67
N GLU A 249 -9.58 -19.60 -0.82
CA GLU A 249 -10.49 -19.05 -1.84
C GLU A 249 -9.83 -19.02 -3.23
N THR A 250 -8.56 -18.57 -3.32
CA THR A 250 -7.84 -18.48 -4.59
C THR A 250 -7.61 -19.84 -5.22
N GLU A 251 -7.23 -20.86 -4.43
CA GLU A 251 -7.05 -22.24 -4.92
C GLU A 251 -8.36 -22.77 -5.52
N LEU A 252 -9.49 -22.55 -4.85
CA LEU A 252 -10.79 -22.98 -5.35
C LEU A 252 -11.17 -22.27 -6.64
N LEU A 253 -11.05 -20.95 -6.69
CA LEU A 253 -11.37 -20.16 -7.88
C LEU A 253 -10.46 -20.48 -9.07
N HIS A 254 -9.15 -20.64 -8.87
CA HIS A 254 -8.23 -21.06 -9.93
C HIS A 254 -8.55 -22.45 -10.48
N LYS A 255 -9.06 -23.35 -9.62
CA LYS A 255 -9.51 -24.69 -10.05
C LYS A 255 -10.77 -24.61 -10.91
N LEU A 256 -11.74 -23.77 -10.50
CA LEU A 256 -13.06 -23.68 -11.15
C LEU A 256 -13.03 -22.77 -12.38
N THR A 257 -12.28 -21.67 -12.34
CA THR A 257 -12.19 -20.65 -13.41
C THR A 257 -10.73 -20.27 -13.72
N PRO A 258 -9.91 -21.18 -14.26
CA PRO A 258 -8.45 -21.04 -14.35
C PRO A 258 -7.96 -19.90 -15.25
N ASN A 259 -8.85 -19.28 -16.02
CA ASN A 259 -8.54 -18.20 -16.95
C ASN A 259 -9.06 -16.83 -16.48
N VAL A 260 -9.67 -16.74 -15.30
CA VAL A 260 -10.14 -15.50 -14.72
C VAL A 260 -9.20 -15.08 -13.60
N PRO A 261 -8.51 -13.94 -13.71
CA PRO A 261 -7.55 -13.50 -12.70
C PRO A 261 -8.25 -13.13 -11.39
N ILE A 262 -7.49 -13.21 -10.30
CA ILE A 262 -7.98 -13.04 -8.93
C ILE A 262 -7.21 -11.94 -8.23
N THR A 263 -7.92 -11.04 -7.53
CA THR A 263 -7.36 -10.00 -6.70
C THR A 263 -8.21 -9.76 -5.45
N THR A 264 -7.74 -8.90 -4.56
CA THR A 264 -8.51 -8.24 -3.49
C THR A 264 -8.02 -6.82 -3.33
N ASN A 265 -8.88 -5.93 -2.85
CA ASN A 265 -8.49 -4.56 -2.56
C ASN A 265 -7.66 -4.49 -1.27
N LEU A 266 -6.49 -3.86 -1.38
CA LEU A 266 -5.60 -3.58 -0.26
C LEU A 266 -5.90 -2.16 0.25
N MET A 267 -5.81 -1.97 1.56
CA MET A 267 -5.97 -0.65 2.15
C MET A 267 -4.62 0.05 2.19
N GLU A 268 -4.51 1.30 1.84
CA GLU A 268 -3.33 2.18 1.88
C GLU A 268 -2.12 1.65 2.70
N TYR A 269 -1.59 2.47 3.58
CA TYR A 269 -0.55 2.13 4.57
C TYR A 269 -1.17 1.35 5.76
N PHE A 270 -1.74 0.16 5.50
CA PHE A 270 -2.47 -0.61 6.51
C PHE A 270 -1.52 -1.30 7.51
N PRO A 271 -1.75 -1.15 8.83
CA PRO A 271 -0.85 -1.73 9.83
C PRO A 271 -1.13 -3.21 10.15
N GLY A 272 -2.27 -3.74 9.77
CA GLY A 272 -2.76 -5.02 10.26
C GLY A 272 -2.22 -6.25 9.54
N LEU A 273 -1.69 -6.10 8.31
CA LEU A 273 -1.19 -7.21 7.50
C LEU A 273 0.05 -6.80 6.71
N ASP A 274 1.01 -7.70 6.56
CA ASP A 274 2.10 -7.57 5.61
C ASP A 274 1.62 -7.88 4.19
N TYR A 275 1.48 -6.85 3.38
CA TYR A 275 1.04 -6.99 2.00
C TYR A 275 2.09 -7.58 1.07
N HIS A 276 3.39 -7.45 1.37
CA HIS A 276 4.44 -8.19 0.64
C HIS A 276 4.33 -9.71 0.82
N TYR A 277 3.73 -10.14 1.93
CA TYR A 277 3.47 -11.56 2.17
C TYR A 277 2.13 -11.98 1.53
N LEU A 278 1.03 -11.27 1.80
CA LEU A 278 -0.32 -11.62 1.35
C LEU A 278 -0.46 -11.63 -0.18
N GLN A 279 0.17 -10.68 -0.89
CA GLN A 279 0.07 -10.56 -2.35
C GLN A 279 0.55 -11.81 -3.12
N LYS A 280 1.27 -12.72 -2.46
CA LYS A 280 1.73 -13.98 -3.08
C LYS A 280 0.58 -14.86 -3.55
N GLU A 281 -0.59 -14.69 -2.95
CA GLU A 281 -1.82 -15.43 -3.29
C GLU A 281 -2.66 -14.75 -4.38
N LEU A 282 -2.32 -13.54 -4.80
CA LEU A 282 -3.06 -12.75 -5.79
C LEU A 282 -2.36 -12.80 -7.16
N ASP A 283 -3.12 -12.75 -8.25
CA ASP A 283 -2.55 -12.67 -9.59
C ASP A 283 -1.97 -11.26 -9.88
N PHE A 284 -2.61 -10.23 -9.36
CA PHE A 284 -2.16 -8.85 -9.37
C PHE A 284 -2.70 -8.13 -8.13
N VAL A 285 -2.29 -6.89 -7.88
CA VAL A 285 -2.76 -6.11 -6.73
C VAL A 285 -3.64 -4.95 -7.17
N CYS A 286 -4.63 -4.63 -6.36
CA CYS A 286 -5.40 -3.40 -6.41
C CYS A 286 -5.58 -2.85 -5.00
N TRP A 287 -6.02 -1.59 -4.87
CA TRP A 287 -6.12 -0.97 -3.57
C TRP A 287 -7.13 0.18 -3.52
N ASP A 288 -7.45 0.63 -2.31
CA ASP A 288 -8.44 1.66 -2.03
C ASP A 288 -7.74 2.95 -1.62
N SER A 289 -8.00 4.01 -2.39
CA SER A 289 -7.33 5.30 -2.25
C SER A 289 -8.28 6.38 -1.77
N TYR A 290 -8.19 6.70 -0.48
CA TYR A 290 -9.01 7.72 0.19
C TYR A 290 -8.21 8.84 0.83
N PRO A 291 -7.42 9.61 0.07
CA PRO A 291 -6.61 10.69 0.63
C PRO A 291 -7.45 11.79 1.27
N HIS A 292 -6.94 12.36 2.36
CA HIS A 292 -7.58 13.47 3.07
C HIS A 292 -7.35 14.81 2.35
N TRP A 293 -8.14 15.09 1.33
CA TRP A 293 -8.06 16.34 0.58
C TRP A 293 -8.49 17.55 1.40
N GLY A 294 -7.71 18.63 1.32
CA GLY A 294 -8.09 19.92 1.94
C GLY A 294 -7.91 20.00 3.45
N ARG A 295 -7.01 19.21 4.04
CA ARG A 295 -6.61 19.38 5.45
C ARG A 295 -5.91 20.73 5.67
N PRO A 296 -6.12 21.38 6.85
CA PRO A 296 -5.48 22.66 7.15
C PRO A 296 -3.99 22.53 7.52
N ASP A 297 -3.55 21.36 7.97
CA ASP A 297 -2.20 21.07 8.47
C ASP A 297 -1.21 20.67 7.38
N ARG A 298 -1.68 20.48 6.13
CA ARG A 298 -0.82 20.15 4.98
C ARG A 298 -1.37 20.69 3.66
N SER A 299 -0.46 20.93 2.73
CA SER A 299 -0.82 21.36 1.37
C SER A 299 -1.47 20.23 0.58
N ILE A 300 -2.21 20.59 -0.46
CA ILE A 300 -2.73 19.60 -1.41
C ILE A 300 -1.60 18.88 -2.17
N THR A 301 -0.50 19.57 -2.45
CA THR A 301 0.71 18.99 -3.04
C THR A 301 1.30 17.89 -2.15
N THR A 302 1.38 18.12 -0.84
CA THR A 302 1.80 17.09 0.13
C THR A 302 0.85 15.89 0.12
N THR A 303 -0.46 16.12 -0.02
CA THR A 303 -1.44 15.03 -0.12
C THR A 303 -1.21 14.20 -1.40
N PHE A 304 -0.93 14.83 -2.54
CA PHE A 304 -0.55 14.12 -3.76
C PHE A 304 0.75 13.32 -3.59
N ALA A 305 1.79 13.91 -2.98
CA ALA A 305 3.05 13.22 -2.74
C ALA A 305 2.89 11.99 -1.82
N MET A 306 2.04 12.06 -0.78
CA MET A 306 1.70 10.93 0.06
C MET A 306 0.95 9.85 -0.73
N THR A 307 0.02 10.25 -1.60
CA THR A 307 -0.71 9.32 -2.48
C THR A 307 0.24 8.65 -3.48
N ALA A 308 1.22 9.37 -4.02
CA ALA A 308 2.26 8.79 -4.87
C ALA A 308 3.10 7.74 -4.14
N PHE A 309 3.42 7.96 -2.85
CA PHE A 309 4.06 6.95 -2.00
C PHE A 309 3.17 5.71 -1.82
N ASP A 310 1.88 5.89 -1.52
CA ASP A 310 0.94 4.78 -1.36
C ASP A 310 0.81 3.97 -2.67
N HIS A 311 0.73 4.63 -3.83
CA HIS A 311 0.79 3.96 -5.14
C HIS A 311 2.08 3.15 -5.32
N ALA A 312 3.24 3.72 -4.96
CA ALA A 312 4.52 3.05 -5.07
C ALA A 312 4.65 1.85 -4.11
N LEU A 313 4.08 1.95 -2.89
CA LEU A 313 4.03 0.87 -1.91
C LEU A 313 3.22 -0.32 -2.42
N ILE A 314 2.01 -0.08 -2.93
CA ILE A 314 1.15 -1.13 -3.46
C ILE A 314 1.75 -1.74 -4.73
N ARG A 315 2.24 -0.92 -5.65
CA ARG A 315 2.97 -1.38 -6.84
C ARG A 315 4.16 -2.25 -6.46
N GLY A 316 4.90 -1.88 -5.43
CA GLY A 316 6.06 -2.60 -4.92
C GLY A 316 5.76 -4.02 -4.46
N CYS A 317 4.52 -4.31 -4.08
CA CYS A 317 4.08 -5.67 -3.77
C CYS A 317 4.17 -6.60 -5.00
N LYS A 318 3.89 -6.10 -6.22
CA LYS A 318 3.88 -6.91 -7.45
C LYS A 318 4.33 -6.09 -8.68
N ARG A 319 5.61 -5.77 -8.75
CA ARG A 319 6.22 -4.79 -9.67
C ARG A 319 6.13 -5.11 -11.17
N ASP A 320 5.99 -6.38 -11.52
CA ASP A 320 6.04 -6.84 -12.92
C ASP A 320 4.65 -6.85 -13.58
N VAL A 321 3.62 -6.40 -12.88
CA VAL A 321 2.24 -6.31 -13.35
C VAL A 321 1.67 -4.95 -12.93
N PRO A 322 0.95 -4.22 -13.80
CA PRO A 322 0.24 -3.03 -13.39
C PRO A 322 -0.76 -3.29 -12.26
N PHE A 323 -0.99 -2.30 -11.43
CA PHE A 323 -2.07 -2.31 -10.43
C PHE A 323 -3.27 -1.49 -10.92
N PHE A 324 -4.33 -1.38 -10.15
CA PHE A 324 -5.34 -0.33 -10.30
C PHE A 324 -5.93 0.07 -8.94
N THR A 325 -6.54 1.24 -8.89
CA THR A 325 -7.30 1.69 -7.73
C THR A 325 -8.70 1.12 -7.84
N MET A 326 -9.07 0.18 -6.93
CA MET A 326 -10.38 -0.46 -6.94
C MET A 326 -11.44 0.44 -6.33
N GLU A 327 -11.08 1.18 -5.29
CA GLU A 327 -11.96 2.15 -4.67
C GLU A 327 -11.27 3.51 -4.55
N SER A 328 -12.03 4.55 -4.82
CA SER A 328 -11.71 5.94 -4.50
C SER A 328 -13.02 6.72 -4.39
N THR A 329 -13.00 7.91 -3.79
CA THR A 329 -14.22 8.72 -3.80
C THR A 329 -14.22 9.69 -4.98
N PRO A 330 -15.34 9.87 -5.68
CA PRO A 330 -15.44 10.94 -6.68
C PRO A 330 -15.61 12.33 -6.04
N SER A 331 -15.95 12.42 -4.74
CA SER A 331 -16.25 13.68 -4.05
C SER A 331 -15.72 13.73 -2.62
N LEU A 332 -16.43 13.16 -1.66
CA LEU A 332 -16.10 13.19 -0.23
C LEU A 332 -16.07 11.78 0.35
N VAL A 333 -15.37 11.64 1.47
CA VAL A 333 -15.32 10.42 2.28
C VAL A 333 -16.09 10.66 3.58
N ASN A 334 -17.19 9.93 3.82
CA ASN A 334 -18.08 10.20 4.94
C ASN A 334 -17.53 9.77 6.30
N TRP A 335 -16.60 8.83 6.33
CA TRP A 335 -15.96 8.35 7.56
C TRP A 335 -14.68 9.12 7.93
N HIS A 336 -14.25 10.11 7.14
CA HIS A 336 -13.25 11.08 7.59
C HIS A 336 -13.85 12.00 8.67
N GLU A 337 -13.02 12.45 9.61
CA GLU A 337 -13.45 13.38 10.66
C GLU A 337 -14.15 14.63 10.10
N TYR A 338 -13.64 15.15 8.97
CA TYR A 338 -14.24 16.26 8.21
C TYR A 338 -14.46 15.82 6.77
N ASN A 339 -15.71 15.82 6.30
CA ASN A 339 -16.09 15.38 4.96
C ASN A 339 -15.86 16.49 3.92
N LYS A 340 -14.60 16.78 3.64
CA LYS A 340 -14.21 17.79 2.65
C LYS A 340 -14.49 17.33 1.23
N LEU A 341 -15.11 18.21 0.42
CA LEU A 341 -15.29 17.98 -1.00
C LEU A 341 -13.95 18.10 -1.75
N LYS A 342 -13.70 17.21 -2.70
CA LYS A 342 -12.64 17.43 -3.69
C LYS A 342 -12.88 18.73 -4.44
N ARG A 343 -11.82 19.51 -4.64
CA ARG A 343 -11.86 20.70 -5.49
C ARG A 343 -12.00 20.31 -6.97
N PRO A 344 -12.62 21.14 -7.81
CA PRO A 344 -12.68 20.88 -9.26
C PRO A 344 -11.28 20.64 -9.85
N GLY A 345 -11.15 19.58 -10.64
CA GLY A 345 -9.89 19.14 -11.25
C GLY A 345 -9.08 18.14 -10.41
N VAL A 346 -9.24 18.11 -9.08
CA VAL A 346 -8.50 17.19 -8.20
C VAL A 346 -8.85 15.72 -8.48
N ASN A 347 -10.12 15.42 -8.74
CA ASN A 347 -10.53 14.05 -9.07
C ASN A 347 -9.87 13.56 -10.35
N ARG A 348 -9.86 14.38 -11.39
CA ARG A 348 -9.18 14.08 -12.66
C ARG A 348 -7.66 13.91 -12.46
N LEU A 349 -7.01 14.81 -11.72
CA LEU A 349 -5.57 14.72 -11.48
C LEU A 349 -5.20 13.48 -10.67
N GLN A 350 -5.99 13.10 -9.64
CA GLN A 350 -5.80 11.85 -8.89
C GLN A 350 -5.88 10.62 -9.81
N GLY A 351 -6.86 10.57 -10.70
CA GLY A 351 -6.97 9.46 -11.66
C GLY A 351 -5.77 9.40 -12.61
N LEU A 352 -5.28 10.54 -13.08
CA LEU A 352 -4.08 10.61 -13.91
C LEU A 352 -2.81 10.24 -13.14
N GLN A 353 -2.72 10.61 -11.85
CA GLN A 353 -1.61 10.20 -10.97
C GLN A 353 -1.58 8.67 -10.79
N THR A 354 -2.73 8.02 -10.58
CA THR A 354 -2.80 6.56 -10.50
C THR A 354 -2.17 5.92 -11.74
N VAL A 355 -2.55 6.40 -12.94
CA VAL A 355 -1.98 5.87 -14.19
C VAL A 355 -0.50 6.22 -14.32
N ALA A 356 -0.09 7.43 -14.01
CA ALA A 356 1.31 7.86 -14.05
C ALA A 356 2.20 6.99 -13.14
N CYS A 357 1.70 6.63 -11.94
CA CYS A 357 2.39 5.78 -10.98
C CYS A 357 2.37 4.27 -11.32
N GLY A 358 1.86 3.87 -12.48
CA GLY A 358 1.87 2.48 -12.95
C GLY A 358 0.54 1.73 -12.87
N GLY A 359 -0.55 2.42 -12.55
CA GLY A 359 -1.89 1.84 -12.52
C GLY A 359 -2.54 1.75 -13.90
N ASP A 360 -3.31 0.71 -14.14
CA ASP A 360 -4.11 0.53 -15.36
C ASP A 360 -5.61 0.76 -15.11
N GLY A 361 -5.96 1.59 -14.12
CA GLY A 361 -7.33 1.96 -13.90
C GLY A 361 -7.62 2.71 -12.61
N VAL A 362 -8.80 3.32 -12.60
CA VAL A 362 -9.35 4.04 -11.46
C VAL A 362 -10.83 3.72 -11.33
N GLN A 363 -11.23 3.33 -10.14
CA GLN A 363 -12.61 3.02 -9.83
C GLN A 363 -13.08 3.77 -8.59
N TYR A 364 -14.38 3.81 -8.40
CA TYR A 364 -15.00 4.60 -7.36
C TYR A 364 -15.87 3.73 -6.43
N PHE A 365 -15.75 3.91 -5.14
CA PHE A 365 -16.81 3.65 -4.20
C PHE A 365 -17.62 4.94 -4.05
N GLN A 366 -18.88 4.99 -4.57
CA GLN A 366 -19.56 3.98 -5.33
C GLN A 366 -20.29 4.60 -6.53
N TRP A 367 -20.88 3.78 -7.39
CA TRP A 367 -21.67 4.28 -8.53
C TRP A 367 -22.86 5.11 -8.07
N ARG A 368 -23.78 4.51 -7.29
CA ARG A 368 -24.98 5.17 -6.77
C ARG A 368 -24.96 5.23 -5.26
N LYS A 369 -25.21 6.42 -4.70
CA LYS A 369 -25.28 6.63 -3.26
C LYS A 369 -26.38 5.81 -2.61
N GLY A 370 -26.04 5.02 -1.59
CA GLY A 370 -26.97 4.20 -0.83
C GLY A 370 -28.00 5.03 -0.04
N ARG A 371 -29.22 4.52 0.13
CA ARG A 371 -30.31 5.21 0.85
C ARG A 371 -30.17 5.16 2.37
N GLY A 372 -29.37 4.26 2.89
CA GLY A 372 -29.27 3.99 4.33
C GLY A 372 -27.95 3.34 4.69
N GLY A 373 -27.79 3.07 5.98
CA GLY A 373 -26.53 2.57 6.54
C GLY A 373 -25.54 3.69 6.84
N THR A 374 -24.40 3.33 7.42
CA THR A 374 -23.38 4.31 7.84
C THR A 374 -22.73 5.06 6.68
N GLU A 375 -22.83 4.54 5.45
CA GLU A 375 -22.25 5.10 4.23
C GLU A 375 -23.28 5.83 3.35
N GLN A 376 -24.48 6.09 3.85
CA GLN A 376 -25.53 6.82 3.11
C GLN A 376 -25.09 8.22 2.64
N TRP A 377 -24.05 8.80 3.26
CA TRP A 377 -23.52 10.13 2.91
C TRP A 377 -22.16 10.06 2.21
N HIS A 378 -21.64 8.86 1.91
CA HIS A 378 -20.41 8.72 1.16
C HIS A 378 -20.55 9.31 -0.26
N GLY A 379 -19.46 9.84 -0.80
CA GLY A 379 -19.44 10.33 -2.17
C GLY A 379 -19.77 9.22 -3.16
N ALA A 380 -20.56 9.55 -4.18
CA ALA A 380 -20.91 8.62 -5.24
C ALA A 380 -20.98 9.36 -6.59
N VAL A 381 -20.90 8.62 -7.70
CA VAL A 381 -21.01 9.21 -9.02
C VAL A 381 -22.42 9.76 -9.26
N VAL A 382 -23.42 8.99 -8.85
CA VAL A 382 -24.84 9.40 -8.88
C VAL A 382 -25.33 9.62 -7.46
N ASP A 383 -25.73 10.84 -7.14
CA ASP A 383 -26.25 11.23 -5.83
C ASP A 383 -27.73 10.80 -5.66
N HIS A 384 -28.30 11.03 -4.47
CA HIS A 384 -29.69 10.69 -4.13
C HIS A 384 -30.74 11.31 -5.07
N ASP A 385 -30.43 12.44 -5.73
CA ASP A 385 -31.31 13.08 -6.69
C ASP A 385 -31.39 12.34 -8.05
N GLY A 386 -30.49 11.37 -8.27
CA GLY A 386 -30.48 10.53 -9.46
C GLY A 386 -30.14 11.26 -10.77
N ARG A 387 -29.51 12.44 -10.69
CA ARG A 387 -29.16 13.28 -11.84
C ARG A 387 -27.82 12.91 -12.45
N ASP A 388 -27.67 13.14 -13.74
CA ASP A 388 -26.49 12.90 -14.55
C ASP A 388 -25.83 14.20 -15.08
N ASP A 389 -26.20 15.35 -14.51
CA ASP A 389 -25.67 16.67 -14.84
C ASP A 389 -25.05 17.40 -13.63
N THR A 390 -24.87 16.70 -12.52
CA THR A 390 -24.19 17.21 -11.31
C THR A 390 -22.72 17.50 -11.59
N ARG A 391 -22.09 18.32 -10.73
CA ARG A 391 -20.65 18.58 -10.82
C ARG A 391 -19.83 17.28 -10.75
N VAL A 392 -20.18 16.38 -9.82
CA VAL A 392 -19.47 15.12 -9.60
C VAL A 392 -19.59 14.20 -10.82
N PHE A 393 -20.79 14.07 -11.38
CA PHE A 393 -21.01 13.25 -12.59
C PHE A 393 -20.18 13.76 -13.78
N LYS A 394 -20.13 15.08 -13.98
CA LYS A 394 -19.29 15.71 -15.01
C LYS A 394 -17.81 15.49 -14.78
N ASP A 395 -17.34 15.69 -13.54
CA ASP A 395 -15.94 15.46 -13.12
C ASP A 395 -15.51 14.00 -13.42
N VAL A 396 -16.37 13.02 -13.13
CA VAL A 396 -16.09 11.60 -13.41
C VAL A 396 -16.11 11.34 -14.92
N THR A 397 -17.05 11.91 -15.66
CA THR A 397 -17.13 11.77 -17.14
C THR A 397 -15.85 12.32 -17.80
N GLU A 398 -15.40 13.50 -17.38
CA GLU A 398 -14.16 14.12 -17.87
C GLU A 398 -12.92 13.29 -17.49
N THR A 399 -12.89 12.74 -16.26
CA THR A 399 -11.82 11.85 -15.80
C THR A 399 -11.76 10.59 -16.68
N ASN A 400 -12.90 9.94 -16.90
CA ASN A 400 -12.98 8.73 -17.73
C ASN A 400 -12.59 8.99 -19.19
N ALA A 401 -12.93 10.17 -19.73
CA ALA A 401 -12.48 10.58 -21.07
C ALA A 401 -10.96 10.76 -21.13
N ALA A 402 -10.36 11.39 -20.10
CA ALA A 402 -8.91 11.54 -20.01
C ALA A 402 -8.19 10.18 -19.85
N LEU A 403 -8.73 9.27 -19.03
CA LEU A 403 -8.20 7.91 -18.90
C LEU A 403 -8.32 7.13 -20.22
N ASN A 404 -9.39 7.31 -20.96
CA ASN A 404 -9.54 6.66 -22.27
C ASN A 404 -8.47 7.12 -23.28
N ALA A 405 -8.05 8.37 -23.22
CA ALA A 405 -6.98 8.89 -24.07
C ALA A 405 -5.62 8.24 -23.72
N LEU A 406 -5.44 7.73 -22.51
CA LEU A 406 -4.24 7.02 -22.06
C LEU A 406 -4.24 5.51 -22.41
N THR A 407 -5.17 5.03 -23.23
CA THR A 407 -5.20 3.62 -23.71
C THR A 407 -3.83 3.11 -24.22
N PRO A 408 -2.98 3.91 -24.92
CA PRO A 408 -1.66 3.46 -25.33
C PRO A 408 -0.71 3.04 -24.20
N VAL A 409 -0.97 3.48 -22.96
CA VAL A 409 -0.10 3.23 -21.78
C VAL A 409 -0.34 1.86 -21.15
N ILE A 410 -1.45 1.16 -21.51
CA ILE A 410 -1.85 -0.12 -20.90
C ILE A 410 -0.70 -1.13 -20.92
N GLY A 411 -0.43 -1.74 -19.76
CA GLY A 411 0.58 -2.79 -19.60
C GLY A 411 2.02 -2.28 -19.54
N SER A 412 2.28 -0.97 -19.74
CA SER A 412 3.60 -0.40 -19.49
C SER A 412 3.90 -0.35 -18.00
N LEU A 413 5.17 -0.35 -17.62
CA LEU A 413 5.61 -0.36 -16.23
C LEU A 413 6.45 0.88 -15.90
N PRO A 414 6.45 1.34 -14.64
CA PRO A 414 7.32 2.43 -14.22
C PRO A 414 8.80 2.12 -14.40
N ARG A 415 9.55 3.15 -14.78
CA ARG A 415 11.00 3.11 -14.94
C ARG A 415 11.67 3.73 -13.72
N ALA A 416 11.74 2.97 -12.62
CA ALA A 416 12.36 3.45 -11.38
C ALA A 416 13.87 3.20 -11.37
N GLU A 417 14.65 4.26 -11.14
CA GLU A 417 16.10 4.18 -10.92
C GLU A 417 16.46 4.12 -9.43
N ALA A 418 15.50 4.41 -8.55
CA ALA A 418 15.67 4.37 -7.10
C ALA A 418 14.69 3.38 -6.46
N ALA A 419 15.06 2.88 -5.28
CA ALA A 419 14.15 2.13 -4.40
C ALA A 419 14.15 2.71 -2.99
N LEU A 420 13.00 2.69 -2.34
CA LEU A 420 12.85 2.92 -0.92
C LEU A 420 12.45 1.61 -0.26
N ILE A 421 13.19 1.18 0.76
CA ILE A 421 12.90 -0.05 1.48
C ILE A 421 11.81 0.20 2.49
N PHE A 422 10.75 -0.61 2.45
CA PHE A 422 9.70 -0.64 3.44
C PHE A 422 9.46 -2.07 3.92
N ASP A 423 9.44 -2.28 5.24
CA ASP A 423 9.25 -3.59 5.86
C ASP A 423 8.22 -3.51 6.98
N TRP A 424 7.15 -4.31 6.88
CA TRP A 424 6.10 -4.37 7.91
C TRP A 424 6.63 -4.84 9.27
N ASP A 425 7.55 -5.80 9.29
CA ASP A 425 8.18 -6.24 10.54
C ASP A 425 8.94 -5.09 11.24
N SER A 426 9.70 -4.31 10.45
CA SER A 426 10.41 -3.14 10.95
C SER A 426 9.46 -2.06 11.47
N ARG A 427 8.36 -1.81 10.74
CA ARG A 427 7.31 -0.91 11.18
C ARG A 427 6.71 -1.35 12.50
N TRP A 428 6.30 -2.61 12.62
CA TRP A 428 5.68 -3.14 13.83
C TRP A 428 6.64 -3.12 15.03
N ALA A 429 7.90 -3.48 14.81
CA ALA A 429 8.91 -3.43 15.86
C ALA A 429 9.14 -1.99 16.37
N LEU A 430 9.15 -1.00 15.47
CA LEU A 430 9.28 0.41 15.84
C LEU A 430 8.03 0.93 16.57
N GLU A 431 6.83 0.60 16.09
CA GLU A 431 5.56 0.99 16.73
C GLU A 431 5.44 0.43 18.16
N ASP A 432 5.90 -0.82 18.39
CA ASP A 432 5.83 -1.48 19.68
C ASP A 432 7.01 -1.12 20.62
N ALA A 433 8.07 -0.49 20.12
CA ALA A 433 9.23 -0.11 20.92
C ALA A 433 8.87 0.98 21.94
N TRP A 434 9.27 0.73 23.19
CA TRP A 434 9.25 1.74 24.25
C TRP A 434 10.56 2.50 24.23
N GLY A 435 10.48 3.79 24.01
CA GLY A 435 11.64 4.66 23.87
C GLY A 435 11.47 5.62 22.71
N MET A 436 12.42 6.49 22.49
CA MET A 436 12.33 7.55 21.51
C MET A 436 11.07 8.40 21.79
N GLN A 437 10.15 8.53 20.84
CA GLN A 437 8.82 9.06 21.08
C GLN A 437 7.83 7.91 21.22
N ILE A 438 7.20 7.73 22.38
CA ILE A 438 6.30 6.59 22.61
C ILE A 438 5.00 6.70 21.81
N GLN A 439 4.43 7.91 21.72
CA GLN A 439 3.11 8.13 21.12
C GLN A 439 3.15 8.22 19.60
N GLN A 440 4.17 8.83 19.02
CA GLN A 440 4.28 9.04 17.59
C GLN A 440 5.71 8.76 17.14
N LYS A 441 5.88 7.78 16.26
CA LYS A 441 7.20 7.47 15.67
C LYS A 441 7.46 8.27 14.40
N ASN A 442 6.44 8.87 13.80
CA ASN A 442 6.48 9.64 12.56
C ASN A 442 7.08 8.87 11.36
N LEU A 443 6.93 7.53 11.36
CA LEU A 443 7.45 6.69 10.28
C LEU A 443 6.77 7.00 8.94
N ARG A 444 5.42 7.09 8.93
CA ARG A 444 4.68 7.40 7.68
C ARG A 444 5.10 8.75 7.10
N GLU A 445 5.19 9.75 7.93
CA GLU A 445 5.61 11.10 7.55
C GLU A 445 7.03 11.09 6.98
N THR A 446 7.93 10.31 7.60
CA THR A 446 9.32 10.18 7.15
C THR A 446 9.41 9.47 5.80
N VAL A 447 8.79 8.30 5.65
CA VAL A 447 8.88 7.55 4.38
C VAL A 447 8.25 8.31 3.22
N CYS A 448 7.10 8.99 3.46
CA CYS A 448 6.47 9.84 2.45
C CYS A 448 7.35 11.03 2.06
N ALA A 449 7.94 11.73 3.04
CA ALA A 449 8.82 12.87 2.78
C ALA A 449 10.09 12.47 2.01
N LEU A 450 10.69 11.33 2.32
CA LEU A 450 11.88 10.85 1.60
C LEU A 450 11.55 10.34 0.20
N HIS A 451 10.38 9.70 0.00
CA HIS A 451 9.89 9.36 -1.32
C HIS A 451 9.63 10.62 -2.15
N GLU A 452 9.02 11.66 -1.56
CA GLU A 452 8.83 12.96 -2.22
C GLU A 452 10.16 13.58 -2.66
N GLN A 453 11.24 13.45 -1.86
CA GLN A 453 12.55 14.00 -2.25
C GLN A 453 13.11 13.35 -3.50
N LEU A 454 12.90 12.05 -3.73
CA LEU A 454 13.25 11.38 -4.98
C LEU A 454 12.44 11.97 -6.15
N GLY A 455 11.13 12.12 -5.98
CA GLY A 455 10.25 12.75 -6.96
C GLY A 455 10.64 14.20 -7.28
N ARG A 456 11.05 15.00 -6.28
CA ARG A 456 11.56 16.37 -6.48
C ARG A 456 12.87 16.42 -7.28
N CYS A 457 13.63 15.33 -7.31
CA CYS A 457 14.78 15.16 -8.21
C CYS A 457 14.36 14.69 -9.62
N GLY A 458 13.07 14.46 -9.84
CA GLY A 458 12.54 13.89 -11.08
C GLY A 458 12.93 12.43 -11.30
N VAL A 459 13.13 11.69 -10.19
CA VAL A 459 13.51 10.27 -10.20
C VAL A 459 12.34 9.46 -9.61
N ASP A 460 11.76 8.59 -10.43
CA ASP A 460 10.77 7.61 -9.94
C ASP A 460 11.43 6.60 -9.01
N ALA A 461 10.69 6.22 -7.98
CA ALA A 461 11.13 5.23 -7.01
C ALA A 461 10.09 4.13 -6.80
N ASP A 462 10.55 2.89 -6.69
CA ASP A 462 9.76 1.78 -6.17
C ASP A 462 9.85 1.77 -4.64
N VAL A 463 8.77 1.39 -3.97
CA VAL A 463 8.78 1.07 -2.54
C VAL A 463 8.72 -0.45 -2.41
N ILE A 464 9.79 -1.07 -1.93
CA ILE A 464 9.97 -2.52 -1.99
C ILE A 464 10.33 -3.12 -0.63
N GLY A 465 10.04 -4.42 -0.47
CA GLY A 465 10.42 -5.19 0.71
C GLY A 465 11.92 -5.52 0.77
N VAL A 466 12.38 -5.90 1.96
CA VAL A 466 13.79 -6.27 2.21
C VAL A 466 14.26 -7.50 1.43
N GLU A 467 13.32 -8.37 1.01
CA GLU A 467 13.63 -9.60 0.26
C GLU A 467 13.88 -9.36 -1.24
N GLU A 468 13.42 -8.21 -1.77
CA GLU A 468 13.45 -7.91 -3.20
C GLU A 468 14.86 -7.65 -3.72
N SER A 469 15.17 -8.03 -5.00
CA SER A 469 16.46 -7.74 -5.63
C SER A 469 16.68 -6.24 -5.79
N LEU A 470 17.92 -5.81 -5.57
CA LEU A 470 18.36 -4.43 -5.74
C LEU A 470 19.04 -4.15 -7.10
N ASP A 471 19.22 -5.16 -7.94
CA ASP A 471 20.08 -5.12 -9.13
C ASP A 471 19.68 -4.06 -10.17
N ARG A 472 18.41 -3.67 -10.21
CA ARG A 472 17.90 -2.68 -11.17
C ARG A 472 18.08 -1.22 -10.72
N TYR A 473 18.39 -1.01 -9.43
CA TYR A 473 18.43 0.33 -8.87
C TYR A 473 19.84 0.89 -8.79
N LYS A 474 19.94 2.20 -8.98
CA LYS A 474 21.18 2.98 -8.76
C LYS A 474 21.27 3.48 -7.33
N VAL A 475 20.10 3.78 -6.73
CA VAL A 475 19.99 4.32 -5.38
C VAL A 475 18.98 3.51 -4.55
N VAL A 476 19.35 3.22 -3.31
CA VAL A 476 18.47 2.57 -2.32
C VAL A 476 18.39 3.44 -1.07
N VAL A 477 17.17 3.74 -0.63
CA VAL A 477 16.90 4.51 0.59
C VAL A 477 16.41 3.58 1.70
N LEU A 478 16.98 3.70 2.90
CA LEU A 478 16.65 2.94 4.11
C LEU A 478 16.05 3.89 5.16
N PRO A 479 14.76 4.25 5.05
CA PRO A 479 14.15 5.28 5.91
C PRO A 479 13.73 4.66 7.24
N MET A 480 14.32 5.08 8.34
CA MET A 480 13.98 4.57 9.69
C MET A 480 13.81 3.03 9.69
N LEU A 481 14.64 2.30 8.97
CA LEU A 481 14.58 0.84 8.91
C LEU A 481 15.08 0.27 10.26
N TYR A 482 14.23 0.39 11.27
CA TYR A 482 14.52 0.09 12.67
C TYR A 482 14.97 -1.35 12.89
N MET A 483 14.27 -2.29 12.22
CA MET A 483 14.65 -3.69 12.19
C MET A 483 15.48 -3.99 10.94
N VAL A 484 16.68 -4.48 11.14
CA VAL A 484 17.50 -5.07 10.08
C VAL A 484 17.60 -6.57 10.33
N LYS A 485 17.03 -7.35 9.42
CA LYS A 485 17.05 -8.82 9.49
C LYS A 485 18.48 -9.32 9.21
N PRO A 486 18.94 -10.39 9.88
CA PRO A 486 20.27 -10.94 9.65
C PRO A 486 20.54 -11.25 8.17
N GLY A 487 21.67 -10.74 7.64
CA GLY A 487 22.07 -10.87 6.25
C GLY A 487 21.60 -9.75 5.32
N PHE A 488 20.68 -8.88 5.75
CA PHE A 488 20.29 -7.71 4.95
C PHE A 488 21.44 -6.70 4.86
N GLY A 489 22.21 -6.53 5.94
CA GLY A 489 23.41 -5.68 5.92
C GLY A 489 24.43 -6.15 4.90
N GLU A 490 24.64 -7.46 4.74
CA GLU A 490 25.52 -8.01 3.70
C GLU A 490 24.97 -7.75 2.29
N LYS A 491 23.66 -7.82 2.10
CA LYS A 491 23.00 -7.46 0.82
C LYS A 491 23.26 -5.99 0.44
N ILE A 492 23.12 -5.06 1.40
CA ILE A 492 23.43 -3.64 1.19
C ILE A 492 24.93 -3.45 0.96
N ARG A 493 25.78 -4.15 1.72
CA ARG A 493 27.24 -4.13 1.54
C ARG A 493 27.65 -4.48 0.12
N GLN A 494 27.10 -5.57 -0.41
CA GLN A 494 27.35 -6.00 -1.80
C GLN A 494 26.84 -5.01 -2.82
N PHE A 495 25.63 -4.48 -2.63
CA PHE A 495 25.06 -3.47 -3.51
C PHE A 495 25.98 -2.24 -3.62
N VAL A 496 26.44 -1.69 -2.49
CA VAL A 496 27.34 -0.53 -2.47
C VAL A 496 28.72 -0.89 -2.99
N ALA A 497 29.30 -2.02 -2.57
CA ALA A 497 30.60 -2.45 -3.06
C ALA A 497 30.67 -2.61 -4.58
N ASN A 498 29.56 -2.95 -5.23
CA ASN A 498 29.44 -3.09 -6.68
C ASN A 498 29.14 -1.78 -7.43
N GLY A 499 28.98 -0.66 -6.73
CA GLY A 499 28.79 0.66 -7.34
C GLY A 499 27.43 1.32 -7.07
N GLY A 500 26.56 0.68 -6.29
CA GLY A 500 25.29 1.27 -5.85
C GLY A 500 25.47 2.41 -4.85
N THR A 501 24.48 3.28 -4.76
CA THR A 501 24.41 4.33 -3.74
C THR A 501 23.32 4.02 -2.74
N VAL A 502 23.64 4.06 -1.42
CA VAL A 502 22.66 3.87 -0.35
C VAL A 502 22.50 5.15 0.49
N ILE A 503 21.26 5.47 0.88
CA ILE A 503 20.95 6.55 1.83
C ILE A 503 20.29 5.91 3.04
N GLY A 504 20.96 5.91 4.18
CA GLY A 504 20.39 5.50 5.47
C GLY A 504 19.96 6.70 6.28
N THR A 505 18.94 6.53 7.12
CA THR A 505 18.53 7.59 8.05
C THR A 505 18.61 7.13 9.51
N TYR A 506 18.41 8.05 10.42
CA TYR A 506 18.28 7.78 11.84
C TYR A 506 17.37 6.58 12.13
N LEU A 507 17.58 5.92 13.25
CA LEU A 507 16.89 4.69 13.68
C LEU A 507 17.10 3.49 12.74
N LEU A 508 18.20 3.46 12.00
CA LEU A 508 18.55 2.34 11.13
C LEU A 508 19.21 1.20 11.91
N GLY A 509 18.64 -0.01 11.81
CA GLY A 509 19.28 -1.22 12.29
C GLY A 509 19.51 -1.26 13.81
N TYR A 510 18.53 -0.84 14.59
CA TYR A 510 18.58 -0.90 16.05
C TYR A 510 18.32 -2.31 16.57
N VAL A 511 17.44 -3.07 15.91
CA VAL A 511 17.07 -4.43 16.31
C VAL A 511 17.20 -5.43 15.18
N ASN A 512 17.34 -6.71 15.55
CA ASN A 512 17.28 -7.84 14.64
C ASN A 512 15.82 -8.32 14.41
N ASP A 513 15.63 -9.41 13.67
CA ASP A 513 14.34 -10.02 13.32
C ASP A 513 13.53 -10.61 14.50
N SER A 514 14.10 -10.58 15.70
CA SER A 514 13.47 -10.98 16.96
C SER A 514 13.26 -9.80 17.92
N THR A 515 13.38 -8.55 17.44
CA THR A 515 13.32 -7.31 18.23
C THR A 515 14.45 -7.13 19.26
N LEU A 516 15.49 -7.95 19.20
CA LEU A 516 16.65 -7.80 20.08
C LEU A 516 17.61 -6.75 19.54
N ALA A 517 18.07 -5.87 20.40
CA ALA A 517 19.06 -4.85 20.04
C ALA A 517 20.36 -5.49 19.49
N TRP A 518 20.87 -4.95 18.39
CA TRP A 518 22.15 -5.36 17.85
C TRP A 518 23.27 -5.02 18.83
N LEU A 519 24.08 -6.01 19.16
CA LEU A 519 25.23 -5.80 20.04
C LEU A 519 26.40 -5.16 19.26
N GLY A 520 27.12 -4.27 19.94
CA GLY A 520 28.26 -3.58 19.38
C GLY A 520 27.96 -2.22 18.71
N GLY A 521 26.72 -1.74 18.78
CA GLY A 521 26.30 -0.40 18.33
C GLY A 521 25.57 -0.38 16.99
N PHE A 522 25.03 0.78 16.62
CA PHE A 522 24.14 0.99 15.49
C PHE A 522 24.81 1.80 14.38
N PRO A 523 24.33 1.64 13.11
CA PRO A 523 23.43 0.60 12.62
C PRO A 523 24.04 -0.80 12.69
N GLY A 524 23.22 -1.80 13.02
CA GLY A 524 23.63 -3.20 13.20
C GLY A 524 23.93 -3.94 11.88
N ASP A 525 24.13 -5.27 11.95
CA ASP A 525 24.35 -6.20 10.83
C ASP A 525 25.47 -5.76 9.85
N GLY A 526 26.56 -5.17 10.39
CA GLY A 526 27.71 -4.71 9.58
C GLY A 526 27.52 -3.38 8.83
N LEU A 527 26.34 -2.75 8.93
CA LEU A 527 26.06 -1.50 8.23
C LEU A 527 26.91 -0.32 8.70
N ARG A 528 27.43 -0.33 9.95
CA ARG A 528 28.39 0.69 10.43
C ARG A 528 29.62 0.82 9.53
N GLU A 529 30.07 -0.30 8.95
CA GLU A 529 31.21 -0.29 8.06
C GLU A 529 30.86 0.34 6.70
N VAL A 530 29.66 0.05 6.21
CA VAL A 530 29.17 0.58 4.93
C VAL A 530 28.96 2.10 5.01
N PHE A 531 28.33 2.59 6.08
CA PHE A 531 28.06 4.01 6.26
C PHE A 531 29.23 4.81 6.85
N GLY A 532 30.23 4.14 7.42
CA GLY A 532 31.37 4.81 8.06
C GLY A 532 30.99 5.55 9.35
N VAL A 533 29.88 5.18 10.00
CA VAL A 533 29.37 5.85 11.21
C VAL A 533 28.99 4.85 12.30
N THR A 534 28.94 5.34 13.53
CA THR A 534 28.29 4.67 14.67
C THR A 534 27.38 5.68 15.37
N ALA A 535 26.10 5.36 15.47
CA ALA A 535 25.17 6.14 16.28
C ALA A 535 25.35 5.71 17.76
N THR A 536 25.71 6.65 18.62
CA THR A 536 26.02 6.41 20.03
C THR A 536 24.88 6.77 20.96
N GLU A 537 24.20 7.86 20.66
CA GLU A 537 23.06 8.36 21.42
C GLU A 537 21.96 8.87 20.48
N LEU A 538 20.74 8.92 20.98
CA LEU A 538 19.59 9.48 20.28
C LEU A 538 18.87 10.45 21.20
N ASP A 539 18.83 11.71 20.80
CA ASP A 539 18.00 12.73 21.43
C ASP A 539 16.67 12.89 20.68
N THR A 540 15.60 13.20 21.41
CA THR A 540 14.28 13.41 20.84
C THR A 540 13.73 14.76 21.27
N LEU A 541 13.26 15.53 20.31
CA LEU A 541 12.74 16.87 20.51
C LEU A 541 11.25 16.82 20.87
N TYR A 542 10.82 17.66 21.81
CA TYR A 542 9.40 17.87 22.09
C TYR A 542 8.69 18.53 20.91
N PRO A 543 7.36 18.38 20.79
CA PRO A 543 6.58 19.13 19.79
C PRO A 543 6.83 20.65 19.92
N GLY A 544 7.31 21.25 18.84
CA GLY A 544 7.64 22.68 18.79
C GLY A 544 9.09 23.02 19.15
N GLU A 545 9.88 22.07 19.65
CA GLU A 545 11.34 22.22 19.72
C GLU A 545 11.95 21.95 18.35
N HIS A 546 13.07 22.61 18.10
CA HIS A 546 13.81 22.50 16.84
C HIS A 546 15.31 22.55 17.13
N ASN A 547 16.07 21.84 16.34
CA ASN A 547 17.52 22.07 16.20
C ASN A 547 17.79 22.51 14.75
N THR A 548 18.99 22.89 14.46
CA THR A 548 19.41 23.43 13.16
C THR A 548 20.50 22.56 12.56
N VAL A 549 20.39 22.29 11.26
CA VAL A 549 21.49 21.74 10.45
C VAL A 549 22.27 22.91 9.84
N VAL A 550 23.59 22.84 9.91
CA VAL A 550 24.50 23.81 9.30
C VAL A 550 25.33 23.11 8.22
N PHE A 551 25.18 23.55 6.98
CA PHE A 551 25.96 23.07 5.84
C PHE A 551 27.26 23.87 5.65
N PRO A 552 28.28 23.33 4.97
CA PRO A 552 29.56 24.04 4.75
C PRO A 552 29.44 25.37 4.00
N ASP A 553 28.41 25.54 3.17
CA ASP A 553 28.12 26.79 2.46
C ASP A 553 27.45 27.86 3.35
N GLY A 554 27.27 27.56 4.64
CA GLY A 554 26.63 28.44 5.61
C GLY A 554 25.11 28.40 5.59
N SER A 555 24.47 27.66 4.66
CA SER A 555 23.02 27.48 4.66
C SER A 555 22.58 26.60 5.82
N LYS A 556 21.31 26.79 6.22
CA LYS A 556 20.72 26.08 7.35
C LYS A 556 19.42 25.39 6.96
N ALA A 557 19.10 24.31 7.67
CA ALA A 557 17.84 23.61 7.60
C ALA A 557 17.33 23.30 9.01
N ALA A 558 16.02 23.07 9.16
CA ALA A 558 15.42 22.73 10.45
C ALA A 558 15.44 21.22 10.70
N ILE A 559 15.59 20.83 11.97
CA ILE A 559 15.45 19.47 12.46
C ILE A 559 14.21 19.39 13.35
N GLN A 560 13.48 18.29 13.25
CA GLN A 560 12.35 17.93 14.10
C GLN A 560 12.53 16.52 14.64
N ASP A 561 11.93 16.20 15.76
CA ASP A 561 11.76 14.88 16.37
C ASP A 561 13.03 14.15 16.79
N TYR A 562 13.99 13.88 15.88
CA TYR A 562 15.09 12.95 16.13
C TYR A 562 16.45 13.54 15.79
N CYS A 563 17.41 13.36 16.71
CA CYS A 563 18.80 13.78 16.59
C CYS A 563 19.72 12.64 17.08
N GLU A 564 20.30 11.84 16.18
CA GLU A 564 21.33 10.88 16.54
C GLU A 564 22.70 11.53 16.64
N LEU A 565 23.47 11.16 17.64
CA LEU A 565 24.84 11.57 17.81
C LEU A 565 25.74 10.54 17.14
N LEU A 566 26.50 10.98 16.14
CA LEU A 566 27.36 10.11 15.34
C LEU A 566 28.84 10.23 15.72
N GLU A 567 29.49 9.08 15.87
CA GLU A 567 30.93 8.95 15.68
C GLU A 567 31.21 8.58 14.23
N THR A 568 32.09 9.33 13.58
CA THR A 568 32.51 9.06 12.21
C THR A 568 33.81 8.30 12.18
N ARG A 569 33.96 7.38 11.21
CA ARG A 569 35.24 6.68 10.96
C ARG A 569 36.13 7.54 10.08
N ASP A 570 37.45 7.19 10.06
CA ASP A 570 38.38 7.73 9.09
C ASP A 570 37.82 7.54 7.66
N ASN A 571 38.01 8.55 6.79
CA ASN A 571 37.48 8.61 5.43
C ASN A 571 35.95 8.76 5.30
N THR A 572 35.27 9.22 6.35
CA THR A 572 33.86 9.65 6.27
C THR A 572 33.80 11.16 6.19
N ASP A 573 33.25 11.68 5.10
CA ASP A 573 33.07 13.11 4.90
C ASP A 573 31.84 13.59 5.70
N VAL A 574 32.01 14.69 6.47
CA VAL A 574 30.89 15.35 7.16
C VAL A 574 30.31 16.40 6.24
N LEU A 575 29.07 16.17 5.80
CA LEU A 575 28.33 17.05 4.88
C LEU A 575 27.58 18.17 5.60
N ALA A 576 27.19 17.95 6.86
CA ALA A 576 26.49 18.93 7.67
C ALA A 576 26.62 18.59 9.16
N THR A 577 26.49 19.59 10.02
CA THR A 577 26.61 19.47 11.47
C THR A 577 25.41 20.06 12.20
N TYR A 578 25.19 19.64 13.48
CA TYR A 578 24.21 20.27 14.38
C TYR A 578 24.63 21.72 14.70
N GLY A 579 23.69 22.65 14.68
CA GLY A 579 23.90 24.07 14.95
C GLY A 579 23.69 24.47 16.39
N GLU A 580 22.98 23.71 17.17
CA GLU A 580 22.50 24.03 18.51
C GLU A 580 22.64 22.86 19.47
N ASP A 581 22.34 23.08 20.75
CA ASP A 581 22.45 22.16 21.87
C ASP A 581 23.90 21.76 22.24
N PHE A 582 24.05 20.84 23.25
CA PHE A 582 25.36 20.38 23.74
C PHE A 582 26.14 19.59 22.68
N TYR A 583 25.44 19.01 21.68
CA TYR A 583 26.02 18.29 20.56
C TYR A 583 26.23 19.16 19.31
N LYS A 584 26.21 20.48 19.44
CA LYS A 584 26.57 21.40 18.37
C LYS A 584 27.94 21.04 17.77
N GLY A 585 27.99 20.93 16.44
CA GLY A 585 29.19 20.55 15.70
C GLY A 585 29.35 19.05 15.44
N TYR A 586 28.51 18.18 16.07
CA TYR A 586 28.47 16.76 15.68
C TYR A 586 27.89 16.61 14.27
N ALA A 587 28.27 15.51 13.59
CA ALA A 587 27.81 15.23 12.24
C ALA A 587 26.29 14.92 12.21
N VAL A 588 25.56 15.55 11.26
CA VAL A 588 24.16 15.28 10.96
C VAL A 588 24.00 14.52 9.65
N ALA A 589 24.78 14.87 8.65
CA ALA A 589 24.79 14.19 7.37
C ALA A 589 26.23 13.84 6.99
N THR A 590 26.42 12.61 6.53
CA THR A 590 27.73 12.09 6.16
C THR A 590 27.71 11.41 4.80
N HIS A 591 28.91 11.29 4.20
CA HIS A 591 29.16 10.52 3.00
C HIS A 591 30.38 9.62 3.21
N HIS A 592 30.26 8.36 2.86
CA HIS A 592 31.34 7.39 2.91
C HIS A 592 31.45 6.64 1.59
N ALA A 593 32.66 6.61 1.03
CA ALA A 593 32.95 5.79 -0.13
C ALA A 593 33.23 4.35 0.31
N PHE A 594 32.47 3.39 -0.22
CA PHE A 594 32.62 1.98 0.14
C PHE A 594 32.69 1.10 -1.12
N GLY A 595 33.81 0.41 -1.32
CA GLY A 595 34.02 -0.36 -2.54
C GLY A 595 34.01 0.55 -3.78
N LYS A 596 33.09 0.33 -4.72
CA LYS A 596 32.91 1.16 -5.92
C LYS A 596 31.75 2.16 -5.77
N GLY A 597 30.99 2.09 -4.69
CA GLY A 597 29.78 2.87 -4.48
C GLY A 597 29.86 3.84 -3.31
N HIS A 598 28.73 4.37 -2.90
CA HIS A 598 28.62 5.47 -1.98
C HIS A 598 27.51 5.21 -0.93
N ALA A 599 27.78 5.59 0.31
CA ALA A 599 26.82 5.52 1.40
C ALA A 599 26.65 6.91 2.03
N TYR A 600 25.39 7.36 2.12
CA TYR A 600 25.02 8.59 2.77
C TYR A 600 24.23 8.25 4.05
N TYR A 601 24.51 8.93 5.15
CA TYR A 601 23.75 8.76 6.38
C TYR A 601 23.21 10.10 6.85
N VAL A 602 21.92 10.11 7.24
CA VAL A 602 21.20 11.28 7.74
C VAL A 602 20.77 11.02 9.18
N ALA A 603 21.42 11.63 10.14
CA ALA A 603 21.27 11.37 11.58
C ALA A 603 20.07 12.09 12.22
N ALA A 604 19.35 12.91 11.46
CA ALA A 604 18.26 13.71 12.01
C ALA A 604 17.08 13.83 11.03
N ARG A 605 15.87 14.04 11.56
CA ARG A 605 14.71 14.33 10.73
C ARG A 605 14.77 15.79 10.26
N MET A 606 15.41 15.99 9.11
CA MET A 606 15.54 17.31 8.49
C MET A 606 14.25 17.70 7.76
N ASP A 607 14.06 19.00 7.56
CA ASP A 607 13.05 19.53 6.66
C ASP A 607 13.35 19.19 5.18
N ALA A 608 12.44 19.62 4.28
CA ALA A 608 12.55 19.32 2.86
C ALA A 608 13.82 19.90 2.23
N ASP A 609 14.27 21.09 2.65
CA ASP A 609 15.45 21.78 2.09
C ASP A 609 16.74 21.09 2.51
N GLY A 610 16.83 20.63 3.76
CA GLY A 610 17.94 19.84 4.28
C GLY A 610 18.08 18.51 3.55
N ASN A 611 16.98 17.76 3.42
CA ASN A 611 16.95 16.51 2.70
C ASN A 611 17.29 16.69 1.21
N ALA A 612 16.79 17.76 0.56
CA ALA A 612 17.05 18.02 -0.85
C ALA A 612 18.54 18.13 -1.19
N LYS A 613 19.36 18.71 -0.31
CA LYS A 613 20.81 18.82 -0.53
C LYS A 613 21.49 17.46 -0.54
N VAL A 614 21.19 16.61 0.42
CA VAL A 614 21.76 15.26 0.52
C VAL A 614 21.29 14.38 -0.63
N PHE A 615 19.98 14.39 -0.91
CA PHE A 615 19.39 13.54 -1.96
C PHE A 615 19.88 13.93 -3.35
N ARG A 616 19.96 15.24 -3.68
CA ARG A 616 20.51 15.69 -4.97
C ARG A 616 21.98 15.28 -5.16
N ALA A 617 22.79 15.39 -4.09
CA ALA A 617 24.17 14.93 -4.14
C ALA A 617 24.27 13.43 -4.38
N ALA A 618 23.48 12.62 -3.66
CA ALA A 618 23.46 11.17 -3.80
C ALA A 618 22.97 10.73 -5.20
N MET A 619 21.89 11.36 -5.73
CA MET A 619 21.36 11.07 -7.08
C MET A 619 22.38 11.44 -8.19
N ALA A 620 23.03 12.59 -8.05
CA ALA A 620 24.05 13.01 -8.99
C ALA A 620 25.26 12.05 -8.99
N GLN A 621 25.71 11.64 -7.80
CA GLN A 621 26.80 10.69 -7.61
C GLN A 621 26.48 9.32 -8.22
N ALA A 622 25.23 8.86 -8.07
CA ALA A 622 24.74 7.61 -8.64
C ALA A 622 24.49 7.67 -10.17
N GLY A 623 24.61 8.86 -10.80
CA GLY A 623 24.31 9.03 -12.22
C GLY A 623 22.83 8.77 -12.56
N CYS A 624 21.91 9.16 -11.68
CA CYS A 624 20.47 9.10 -11.97
C CYS A 624 20.06 10.12 -13.02
N THR A 625 19.04 9.78 -13.81
CA THR A 625 18.44 10.69 -14.79
C THR A 625 17.52 11.67 -14.09
N MET A 626 18.05 12.80 -13.63
CA MET A 626 17.28 13.82 -12.91
C MET A 626 16.54 14.77 -13.85
N GLN A 627 15.37 15.24 -13.40
CA GLN A 627 14.60 16.30 -14.05
C GLN A 627 14.61 17.57 -13.19
N THR A 628 14.63 18.75 -13.85
CA THR A 628 14.40 20.01 -13.15
C THR A 628 12.92 20.33 -13.24
N LEU A 629 12.23 20.20 -12.11
CA LEU A 629 10.79 20.40 -12.00
C LEU A 629 10.47 21.69 -11.24
N PRO A 630 9.46 22.46 -11.67
CA PRO A 630 8.90 23.53 -10.85
C PRO A 630 8.27 22.94 -9.57
N ASP A 631 8.32 23.70 -8.50
CA ASP A 631 7.71 23.30 -7.24
C ASP A 631 6.21 22.99 -7.40
N GLY A 632 5.77 21.85 -6.86
CA GLY A 632 4.42 21.35 -6.99
C GLY A 632 4.10 20.64 -8.32
N VAL A 633 5.12 20.31 -9.11
CA VAL A 633 4.95 19.41 -10.27
C VAL A 633 5.56 18.05 -9.95
N GLU A 634 4.76 17.00 -10.11
CA GLU A 634 5.22 15.60 -10.08
C GLU A 634 5.60 15.14 -11.48
N TYR A 635 6.60 14.29 -11.54
CA TYR A 635 7.03 13.61 -12.76
C TYR A 635 7.06 12.12 -12.53
N HIS A 636 6.47 11.36 -13.47
CA HIS A 636 6.52 9.92 -13.53
C HIS A 636 6.82 9.43 -14.94
N CYS A 637 7.41 8.25 -15.03
CA CYS A 637 7.79 7.67 -16.30
C CYS A 637 7.40 6.20 -16.37
N ARG A 638 6.64 5.83 -17.41
CA ARG A 638 6.32 4.44 -17.74
C ARG A 638 6.96 4.06 -19.07
N GLU A 639 7.19 2.76 -19.25
CA GLU A 639 7.88 2.26 -20.44
C GLU A 639 7.31 0.89 -20.85
N ASP A 640 7.22 0.67 -22.17
CA ASP A 640 7.00 -0.64 -22.78
C ASP A 640 7.99 -0.85 -23.95
N GLU A 641 7.77 -1.88 -24.75
CA GLU A 641 8.61 -2.19 -25.91
C GLU A 641 8.51 -1.12 -27.03
N ARG A 642 7.41 -0.36 -27.09
CA ARG A 642 7.07 0.59 -28.16
C ARG A 642 7.50 2.01 -27.84
N ALA A 643 7.31 2.44 -26.57
CA ALA A 643 7.42 3.83 -26.20
C ALA A 643 7.84 4.05 -24.74
N VAL A 644 8.27 5.27 -24.46
CA VAL A 644 8.44 5.85 -23.14
C VAL A 644 7.35 6.90 -22.95
N TYR A 645 6.63 6.84 -21.84
CA TYR A 645 5.53 7.72 -21.50
C TYR A 645 5.93 8.61 -20.33
N HIS A 646 6.03 9.91 -20.57
CA HIS A 646 6.43 10.92 -19.58
C HIS A 646 5.19 11.65 -19.07
N PHE A 647 4.92 11.56 -17.78
CA PHE A 647 3.80 12.22 -17.13
C PHE A 647 4.28 13.40 -16.30
N TYR A 648 3.64 14.55 -16.48
CA TYR A 648 3.87 15.77 -15.72
C TYR A 648 2.54 16.21 -15.12
N LEU A 649 2.48 16.31 -13.79
CA LEU A 649 1.25 16.55 -13.02
C LEU A 649 1.41 17.83 -12.18
N ASN A 650 0.66 18.86 -12.49
CA ASN A 650 0.63 20.09 -11.68
C ASN A 650 -0.34 19.91 -10.49
N THR A 651 0.19 19.74 -9.30
CA THR A 651 -0.60 19.56 -8.06
C THR A 651 -1.01 20.88 -7.42
N THR A 652 -0.76 22.03 -8.07
CA THR A 652 -1.02 23.37 -7.53
C THR A 652 -2.19 24.06 -8.21
N GLU A 653 -2.62 25.19 -7.60
CA GLU A 653 -3.67 26.05 -8.15
C GLU A 653 -3.16 27.10 -9.15
N THR A 654 -1.86 27.13 -9.41
CA THR A 654 -1.22 28.09 -10.34
C THR A 654 -0.64 27.37 -11.55
N ASP A 655 -0.57 28.06 -12.67
CA ASP A 655 0.04 27.53 -13.87
C ASP A 655 1.53 27.21 -13.65
N LYS A 656 2.00 26.12 -14.24
CA LYS A 656 3.40 25.67 -14.18
C LYS A 656 3.89 25.36 -15.58
N THR A 657 5.05 25.88 -15.94
CA THR A 657 5.71 25.52 -17.21
C THR A 657 6.80 24.50 -16.95
N VAL A 658 6.76 23.39 -17.70
CA VAL A 658 7.69 22.27 -17.58
C VAL A 658 8.39 22.00 -18.91
N ALA A 659 9.66 21.65 -18.85
CA ALA A 659 10.38 21.13 -20.00
C ALA A 659 9.90 19.71 -20.31
N VAL A 660 9.63 19.43 -21.60
CA VAL A 660 9.14 18.14 -22.05
C VAL A 660 9.94 17.63 -23.25
N PRO A 661 10.07 16.30 -23.42
CA PRO A 661 10.62 15.73 -24.65
C PRO A 661 9.69 16.02 -25.85
N THR A 662 10.21 15.91 -27.05
CA THR A 662 9.38 15.97 -28.26
C THR A 662 8.60 14.67 -28.39
N GLY A 663 7.28 14.74 -28.47
CA GLY A 663 6.38 13.59 -28.58
C GLY A 663 4.92 13.99 -28.72
N ALA A 664 4.03 13.01 -28.70
CA ALA A 664 2.58 13.22 -28.70
C ALA A 664 2.05 13.34 -27.27
N ASP A 665 1.40 14.44 -26.92
CA ASP A 665 0.63 14.52 -25.68
C ASP A 665 -0.67 13.73 -25.85
N LEU A 666 -0.77 12.58 -25.18
CA LEU A 666 -1.90 11.67 -25.27
C LEU A 666 -3.22 12.30 -24.79
N LEU A 667 -3.16 13.25 -23.84
CA LEU A 667 -4.37 13.90 -23.29
C LEU A 667 -4.99 14.91 -24.26
N THR A 668 -4.20 15.51 -25.15
CA THR A 668 -4.67 16.53 -26.09
C THR A 668 -4.59 16.09 -27.56
N GLY A 669 -3.88 15.00 -27.85
CA GLY A 669 -3.59 14.54 -29.22
C GLY A 669 -2.62 15.44 -30.00
N LYS A 670 -1.98 16.42 -29.38
CA LYS A 670 -1.08 17.37 -30.03
C LYS A 670 0.37 16.95 -29.87
N THR A 671 1.18 17.26 -30.88
CA THR A 671 2.63 17.17 -30.73
C THR A 671 3.13 18.31 -29.82
N VAL A 672 3.92 17.97 -28.84
CA VAL A 672 4.58 18.92 -27.92
C VAL A 672 6.09 18.82 -28.05
N SER A 673 6.79 19.88 -27.72
CA SER A 673 8.28 19.94 -27.70
C SER A 673 8.76 21.08 -26.85
N ARG A 674 9.90 20.92 -26.22
CA ARG A 674 10.60 21.88 -25.36
C ARG A 674 9.86 22.17 -24.07
N GLU A 675 8.71 22.84 -24.12
CA GLU A 675 7.98 23.29 -22.92
C GLU A 675 6.47 23.16 -23.11
N VAL A 676 5.79 22.85 -21.99
CA VAL A 676 4.32 22.85 -21.88
C VAL A 676 3.91 23.60 -20.63
N THR A 677 2.89 24.44 -20.72
CA THR A 677 2.26 25.07 -19.56
C THR A 677 1.07 24.22 -19.10
N LEU A 678 1.17 23.74 -17.87
CA LEU A 678 0.14 22.98 -17.19
C LEU A 678 -0.70 23.96 -16.37
N GLY A 679 -1.99 24.07 -16.69
CA GLY A 679 -2.93 24.88 -15.89
C GLY A 679 -3.15 24.29 -14.49
N ARG A 680 -3.96 24.96 -13.68
CA ARG A 680 -4.38 24.50 -12.35
C ARG A 680 -4.82 23.03 -12.39
N TYR A 681 -4.21 22.16 -11.55
CA TYR A 681 -4.45 20.71 -11.52
C TYR A 681 -4.41 20.05 -12.91
N GLY A 682 -3.61 20.63 -13.80
CA GLY A 682 -3.40 20.15 -15.16
C GLY A 682 -2.34 19.07 -15.26
N ALA A 683 -2.38 18.34 -16.35
CA ALA A 683 -1.40 17.28 -16.65
C ALA A 683 -1.06 17.24 -18.13
N CYS A 684 0.10 16.65 -18.43
CA CYS A 684 0.54 16.30 -19.78
C CYS A 684 1.12 14.88 -19.76
N ALA A 685 0.80 14.07 -20.76
CA ALA A 685 1.29 12.69 -20.90
C ALA A 685 1.94 12.52 -22.28
N VAL A 686 3.27 12.64 -22.34
CA VAL A 686 4.03 12.66 -23.59
C VAL A 686 4.50 11.26 -23.96
N GLU A 687 4.02 10.73 -25.07
CA GLU A 687 4.50 9.50 -25.68
C GLU A 687 5.72 9.80 -26.57
N VAL A 688 6.82 9.12 -26.28
CA VAL A 688 8.05 9.14 -27.10
C VAL A 688 8.28 7.74 -27.64
N VAL A 689 8.00 7.54 -28.91
CA VAL A 689 8.19 6.24 -29.60
C VAL A 689 9.69 5.93 -29.69
N LYS A 690 10.07 4.66 -29.38
CA LYS A 690 11.46 4.15 -29.41
C LYS A 690 11.97 3.96 -30.83
#